data_0c537d0ae6d77c9c30b3c85521d78c35
#
_entry.id   0c537d0ae6d77c9c30b3c85521d78c35
#
_cell.length_a   1.000
_cell.length_b   1.000
_cell.length_c   1.000
_cell.angle_alpha   90.00
_cell.angle_beta   90.00
_cell.angle_gamma   90.00
#
_symmetry.space_group_name_H-M   'P 1'
#
loop_
_entity.id
_entity.type
_entity.pdbx_description
1 polymer ?
#
loop_
_entity_poly.entity_id
_entity_poly.type
_entity_poly.pdbx_seq_one_letter_code
_entity_poly.pdbx_strand_id
1 'polypeptide(L)'
;MYPVSNAFLQKIKENTRQFYWTGTITTKYGTRYTFDNDDILKGSAYVNNKSCSADEIELGSVYAAEMKITLFNNIDRYTLLDAEVTLTYHLVIDENTVEDVPMGVFIVSEANRNIKTLELVAYDRMLLLDREFSITDMVGTPWQILSLLKDACGIQLAQTETEIKSLTNGTETFSIYTDNDIDTWRDVLYYLAQAMCCFATFNREGKLELRQYGMNPVFEVNNTHRFTSSFSDFKTRYTAISSTNVRTQMAEYYALETDDGLTMNLGINPMLQYGLEVTRKRICERILNQLAVFEYVPFDSSTIGNPALDVGDVILNKGGHADEDSYYCVTEYECRVNGKQTLKGVGKNPRLAAAKSKNDKNISGLINTAEENKIIYYKFVNAYDINIAQTPTEVISINYVAVQDTTAMFMAQVILDAEPEEEADTLILKVTYKKGLEEETTFYPIETYHEGTHTLALLYPITVGENTDNTFNVYMNIVGGGSAKIKAGNIRATVSGQGLAAGLNVWDGKITVEDEFSDINWSVPGYSVERFVDTPTISIKGPVRPNLTTEFARVTFGQWAFTVNALNENLNAEPMVKSFTVDYIYPPVYDERYIEVVDNAFCLISDFYVPSSTEGTINYGRTSVLSINTEQFDSVGSIEVIKC
;
A
#
# COMPACT_ATOMS: atom_id res chain seq x y z
N MET A 1 23.71 12.16 13.41
CA MET A 1 24.92 11.97 14.25
C MET A 1 24.49 11.67 15.67
N TYR A 2 25.10 10.69 16.30
CA TYR A 2 24.90 10.38 17.70
C TYR A 2 25.19 11.61 18.58
N PRO A 3 24.34 11.93 19.55
CA PRO A 3 24.53 13.12 20.37
C PRO A 3 25.76 12.99 21.26
N VAL A 4 26.70 13.88 21.06
CA VAL A 4 27.96 13.98 21.81
C VAL A 4 28.24 15.42 22.22
N SER A 5 29.08 15.59 23.23
CA SER A 5 29.46 16.91 23.74
C SER A 5 30.31 17.72 22.75
N ASN A 6 30.29 19.02 22.92
CA ASN A 6 31.21 19.89 22.17
C ASN A 6 32.69 19.56 22.48
N ALA A 7 32.98 19.09 23.67
CA ALA A 7 34.33 18.67 24.05
C ALA A 7 34.76 17.44 23.23
N PHE A 8 33.84 16.47 23.04
CA PHE A 8 34.06 15.34 22.16
C PHE A 8 34.35 15.81 20.72
N LEU A 9 33.53 16.72 20.18
CA LEU A 9 33.68 17.23 18.81
C LEU A 9 35.00 17.98 18.58
N GLN A 10 35.54 18.58 19.62
CA GLN A 10 36.87 19.18 19.54
C GLN A 10 37.96 18.11 19.64
N LYS A 11 37.84 17.23 20.63
CA LYS A 11 38.83 16.19 20.90
C LYS A 11 38.99 15.20 19.75
N ILE A 12 37.89 14.84 19.11
CA ILE A 12 37.89 13.89 17.98
C ILE A 12 38.69 14.40 16.78
N LYS A 13 38.90 15.70 16.66
CA LYS A 13 39.70 16.33 15.61
C LYS A 13 41.21 16.33 15.90
N GLU A 14 41.63 15.98 17.12
CA GLU A 14 43.03 15.96 17.47
C GLU A 14 43.72 14.70 16.94
N ASN A 15 44.92 14.87 16.38
CA ASN A 15 45.72 13.76 15.87
C ASN A 15 46.24 12.83 16.97
N THR A 16 46.36 13.35 18.19
CA THR A 16 46.93 12.64 19.35
C THR A 16 45.86 12.19 20.35
N ARG A 17 44.62 12.02 19.90
CA ARG A 17 43.51 11.56 20.75
C ARG A 17 43.77 10.17 21.31
N GLN A 18 43.35 9.97 22.54
CA GLN A 18 43.39 8.68 23.19
C GLN A 18 41.99 8.09 23.20
N PHE A 19 41.89 6.84 22.86
CA PHE A 19 40.62 6.11 22.80
C PHE A 19 40.81 4.61 22.99
N TYR A 20 39.76 3.91 23.37
CA TYR A 20 39.76 2.47 23.47
C TYR A 20 38.36 1.93 23.13
N TRP A 21 38.29 0.64 22.97
CA TRP A 21 37.04 -0.03 22.62
C TRP A 21 36.71 -1.09 23.66
N THR A 22 35.42 -1.23 23.97
CA THR A 22 34.88 -2.34 24.74
C THR A 22 33.62 -2.89 24.09
N GLY A 23 33.28 -4.11 24.42
CA GLY A 23 32.03 -4.67 23.94
C GLY A 23 31.52 -5.78 24.85
N THR A 24 30.31 -6.17 24.60
CA THR A 24 29.67 -7.27 25.33
C THR A 24 28.98 -8.21 24.36
N ILE A 25 28.98 -9.48 24.70
CA ILE A 25 28.19 -10.50 24.03
C ILE A 25 27.23 -11.06 25.07
N THR A 26 25.94 -10.95 24.80
CA THR A 26 24.91 -11.52 25.68
C THR A 26 24.21 -12.64 24.93
N THR A 27 24.35 -13.86 25.42
CA THR A 27 23.72 -15.01 24.79
C THR A 27 22.22 -14.97 24.97
N LYS A 28 21.51 -15.70 24.14
CA LYS A 28 20.04 -15.92 24.23
C LYS A 28 19.58 -16.35 25.64
N TYR A 29 20.46 -17.02 26.38
CA TYR A 29 20.17 -17.50 27.75
C TYR A 29 20.59 -16.52 28.85
N GLY A 30 21.05 -15.33 28.47
CA GLY A 30 21.43 -14.26 29.40
C GLY A 30 22.87 -14.34 29.89
N THR A 31 23.68 -15.28 29.42
CA THR A 31 25.11 -15.29 29.76
C THR A 31 25.82 -14.13 29.08
N ARG A 32 26.57 -13.38 29.87
CA ARG A 32 27.24 -12.17 29.39
C ARG A 32 28.76 -12.35 29.38
N TYR A 33 29.37 -12.06 28.27
CA TYR A 33 30.80 -12.00 28.10
C TYR A 33 31.19 -10.56 27.75
N THR A 34 32.33 -10.12 28.23
CA THR A 34 32.92 -8.81 27.92
C THR A 34 34.20 -9.01 27.15
N PHE A 35 34.53 -8.06 26.31
CA PHE A 35 35.80 -8.01 25.59
C PHE A 35 36.26 -6.56 25.43
N ASP A 36 37.55 -6.39 25.23
CA ASP A 36 38.20 -5.09 25.05
C ASP A 36 39.17 -5.10 23.86
N ASN A 37 39.99 -4.04 23.73
CA ASN A 37 40.95 -3.90 22.65
C ASN A 37 41.90 -5.09 22.51
N ASP A 38 42.31 -5.69 23.62
CA ASP A 38 43.33 -6.75 23.63
C ASP A 38 42.74 -8.08 23.17
N ASP A 39 41.44 -8.22 23.33
CA ASP A 39 40.69 -9.39 22.84
C ASP A 39 40.40 -9.34 21.34
N ILE A 40 40.47 -8.16 20.73
CA ILE A 40 40.12 -7.98 19.32
C ILE A 40 41.34 -8.24 18.42
N LEU A 41 41.19 -9.17 17.48
CA LEU A 41 42.22 -9.40 16.47
C LEU A 41 42.39 -8.13 15.62
N LYS A 42 43.59 -7.60 15.59
CA LYS A 42 43.91 -6.33 14.93
C LYS A 42 43.45 -6.31 13.48
N GLY A 43 42.65 -5.31 13.13
CA GLY A 43 42.17 -5.07 11.77
C GLY A 43 40.95 -5.94 11.35
N SER A 44 40.44 -6.79 12.25
CA SER A 44 39.33 -7.68 11.94
C SER A 44 37.96 -7.08 12.21
N ALA A 45 37.89 -6.03 13.03
CA ALA A 45 36.61 -5.51 13.50
C ALA A 45 36.19 -4.25 12.76
N TYR A 46 34.95 -4.24 12.30
CA TYR A 46 34.33 -3.07 11.70
C TYR A 46 32.81 -3.08 11.93
N VAL A 47 32.24 -1.89 11.84
CA VAL A 47 30.80 -1.68 11.71
C VAL A 47 30.56 -0.95 10.39
N ASN A 48 29.71 -1.51 9.57
CA ASN A 48 29.30 -0.94 8.29
C ASN A 48 27.80 -0.67 8.31
N ASN A 49 27.40 0.51 7.88
CA ASN A 49 26.00 0.87 7.71
C ASN A 49 25.81 1.65 6.42
N LYS A 50 24.65 1.45 5.78
CA LYS A 50 24.30 2.14 4.54
C LYS A 50 22.80 2.45 4.50
N SER A 51 22.45 3.55 3.84
CA SER A 51 21.07 4.00 3.67
C SER A 51 20.54 3.81 2.25
N CYS A 52 21.34 3.29 1.34
CA CYS A 52 20.94 3.11 -0.05
C CYS A 52 21.82 2.09 -0.79
N SER A 53 21.48 1.83 -2.04
CA SER A 53 22.27 1.02 -2.95
C SER A 53 23.61 1.68 -3.32
N ALA A 54 24.36 1.07 -4.21
CA ALA A 54 25.70 1.54 -4.58
C ALA A 54 25.71 2.80 -5.48
N ASP A 55 24.59 3.12 -6.13
CA ASP A 55 24.58 4.11 -7.21
C ASP A 55 23.86 5.41 -6.86
N GLU A 56 22.80 5.36 -6.09
CA GLU A 56 21.98 6.53 -5.75
C GLU A 56 21.21 6.32 -4.45
N ILE A 57 20.70 7.39 -3.88
CA ILE A 57 19.85 7.29 -2.71
C ILE A 57 18.54 6.58 -3.07
N GLU A 58 17.97 5.92 -2.08
CA GLU A 58 16.78 5.12 -2.20
C GLU A 58 15.82 5.48 -1.08
N LEU A 59 14.62 5.89 -1.44
CA LEU A 59 13.57 6.10 -0.45
C LEU A 59 12.96 4.77 -0.04
N GLY A 60 12.71 4.62 1.23
CA GLY A 60 12.18 3.38 1.78
C GLY A 60 13.24 2.34 2.16
N SER A 61 14.52 2.60 1.89
CA SER A 61 15.56 1.61 2.14
C SER A 61 15.60 1.10 3.58
N VAL A 62 15.81 -0.20 3.72
CA VAL A 62 15.75 -0.97 4.97
C VAL A 62 16.97 -1.89 5.10
N TYR A 63 18.14 -1.33 4.89
CA TYR A 63 19.40 -2.09 4.99
C TYR A 63 19.75 -2.40 6.44
N ALA A 64 20.21 -3.62 6.68
CA ALA A 64 20.76 -4.00 7.96
C ALA A 64 22.20 -3.51 8.09
N ALA A 65 22.55 -2.92 9.21
CA ALA A 65 23.93 -2.63 9.52
C ALA A 65 24.66 -3.93 9.89
N GLU A 66 25.90 -4.05 9.43
CA GLU A 66 26.74 -5.22 9.65
C GLU A 66 27.86 -4.90 10.65
N MET A 67 28.09 -5.80 11.56
CA MET A 67 29.28 -5.82 12.40
C MET A 67 30.03 -7.12 12.19
N LYS A 68 31.33 -7.01 11.92
CA LYS A 68 32.22 -8.16 11.89
C LYS A 68 33.33 -7.95 12.92
N ILE A 69 33.63 -9.00 13.68
CA ILE A 69 34.67 -8.96 14.70
C ILE A 69 35.28 -10.34 14.91
N THR A 70 36.57 -10.40 15.09
CA THR A 70 37.28 -11.62 15.45
C THR A 70 37.94 -11.42 16.82
N LEU A 71 37.60 -12.30 17.73
CA LEU A 71 38.06 -12.23 19.14
C LEU A 71 39.01 -13.37 19.49
N PHE A 72 39.97 -13.09 20.29
CA PHE A 72 40.76 -14.08 21.02
C PHE A 72 40.00 -14.53 22.26
N ASN A 73 39.14 -15.50 22.10
CA ASN A 73 38.26 -15.94 23.19
C ASN A 73 37.94 -17.42 23.07
N ASN A 74 37.59 -18.05 24.19
CA ASN A 74 37.22 -19.45 24.27
C ASN A 74 35.71 -19.70 24.40
N ILE A 75 34.88 -18.72 24.09
CA ILE A 75 33.43 -18.86 24.13
C ILE A 75 33.02 -19.95 23.15
N ASP A 76 32.12 -20.82 23.60
CA ASP A 76 31.56 -21.86 22.76
C ASP A 76 30.66 -21.23 21.70
N ARG A 77 31.03 -21.38 20.43
CA ARG A 77 30.30 -20.82 19.28
C ARG A 77 28.85 -21.26 19.21
N TYR A 78 28.52 -22.45 19.68
CA TYR A 78 27.16 -22.97 19.64
C TYR A 78 26.21 -22.27 20.59
N THR A 79 26.75 -21.51 21.55
CA THR A 79 25.93 -20.68 22.45
C THR A 79 25.67 -19.29 21.93
N LEU A 80 26.23 -18.93 20.78
CA LEU A 80 26.21 -17.58 20.24
C LEU A 80 25.17 -17.35 19.15
N LEU A 81 24.42 -18.35 18.75
CA LEU A 81 23.31 -18.16 17.84
C LEU A 81 22.28 -17.23 18.49
N ASP A 82 21.89 -16.20 17.79
CA ASP A 82 20.98 -15.14 18.27
C ASP A 82 21.53 -14.37 19.50
N ALA A 83 22.80 -14.43 19.77
CA ALA A 83 23.40 -13.61 20.83
C ALA A 83 23.45 -12.13 20.40
N GLU A 84 23.23 -11.24 21.36
CA GLU A 84 23.40 -9.81 21.12
C GLU A 84 24.86 -9.39 21.37
N VAL A 85 25.42 -8.63 20.44
CA VAL A 85 26.75 -8.05 20.55
C VAL A 85 26.63 -6.54 20.52
N THR A 86 27.28 -5.89 21.47
CA THR A 86 27.42 -4.44 21.49
C THR A 86 28.91 -4.07 21.45
N LEU A 87 29.19 -2.95 20.82
CA LEU A 87 30.53 -2.38 20.72
C LEU A 87 30.44 -0.92 21.11
N THR A 88 31.37 -0.43 21.93
CA THR A 88 31.39 0.94 22.40
C THR A 88 32.77 1.54 22.18
N TYR A 89 32.79 2.72 21.60
CA TYR A 89 33.99 3.56 21.49
C TYR A 89 34.05 4.51 22.67
N HIS A 90 35.22 4.61 23.30
CA HIS A 90 35.49 5.47 24.44
C HIS A 90 36.52 6.49 24.07
N LEU A 91 36.17 7.77 24.07
CA LEU A 91 37.12 8.87 23.82
C LEU A 91 37.54 9.51 25.15
N VAL A 92 38.84 9.53 25.41
CA VAL A 92 39.38 10.21 26.57
C VAL A 92 39.44 11.71 26.26
N ILE A 93 38.58 12.48 26.88
CA ILE A 93 38.50 13.92 26.73
C ILE A 93 39.62 14.58 27.51
N ASP A 94 39.73 14.20 28.78
CA ASP A 94 40.78 14.65 29.68
C ASP A 94 41.09 13.56 30.74
N GLU A 95 41.91 13.85 31.73
CA GLU A 95 42.36 12.90 32.75
C GLU A 95 41.19 12.26 33.56
N ASN A 96 40.04 12.93 33.62
CA ASN A 96 38.93 12.51 34.45
C ASN A 96 37.66 12.22 33.65
N THR A 97 37.63 12.55 32.37
CA THR A 97 36.45 12.50 31.56
C THR A 97 36.64 11.60 30.35
N VAL A 98 35.79 10.61 30.24
CA VAL A 98 35.69 9.75 29.07
C VAL A 98 34.25 9.86 28.54
N GLU A 99 34.10 9.98 27.26
CA GLU A 99 32.81 10.03 26.60
C GLU A 99 32.63 8.83 25.70
N ASP A 100 31.48 8.19 25.84
CA ASP A 100 31.18 6.91 25.22
C ASP A 100 30.29 7.08 24.01
N VAL A 101 30.63 6.38 22.93
CA VAL A 101 29.79 6.31 21.73
C VAL A 101 29.46 4.83 21.44
N PRO A 102 28.25 4.39 21.70
CA PRO A 102 27.84 3.06 21.32
C PRO A 102 27.81 2.94 19.79
N MET A 103 28.17 1.79 19.26
CA MET A 103 28.22 1.55 17.83
C MET A 103 26.98 0.83 17.28
N GLY A 104 26.12 0.35 18.15
CA GLY A 104 24.90 -0.36 17.81
C GLY A 104 24.68 -1.62 18.64
N VAL A 105 23.56 -2.25 18.43
CA VAL A 105 23.19 -3.55 18.97
C VAL A 105 23.02 -4.51 17.82
N PHE A 106 23.80 -5.57 17.78
CA PHE A 106 23.85 -6.50 16.67
C PHE A 106 23.51 -7.91 17.14
N ILE A 107 22.83 -8.67 16.29
CA ILE A 107 22.48 -10.06 16.53
C ILE A 107 23.44 -10.94 15.74
N VAL A 108 24.06 -11.89 16.41
CA VAL A 108 25.02 -12.81 15.81
C VAL A 108 24.30 -13.73 14.85
N SER A 109 24.68 -13.63 13.57
CA SER A 109 24.22 -14.51 12.50
C SER A 109 25.18 -15.69 12.29
N GLU A 110 26.49 -15.42 12.38
CA GLU A 110 27.51 -16.45 12.21
C GLU A 110 28.57 -16.38 13.29
N ALA A 111 28.98 -17.51 13.78
CA ALA A 111 30.06 -17.66 14.76
C ALA A 111 31.01 -18.78 14.31
N ASN A 112 32.17 -18.39 13.79
CA ASN A 112 33.14 -19.31 13.23
C ASN A 112 34.38 -19.43 14.13
N ARG A 113 34.66 -20.64 14.61
CA ARG A 113 35.83 -20.93 15.42
C ARG A 113 37.02 -21.30 14.54
N ASN A 114 38.08 -20.57 14.68
CA ASN A 114 39.38 -20.96 14.20
C ASN A 114 40.28 -21.19 15.42
N ILE A 115 41.23 -22.05 15.40
CA ILE A 115 42.00 -22.57 16.54
C ILE A 115 41.97 -21.71 17.82
N LYS A 116 42.38 -20.45 17.73
CA LYS A 116 42.50 -19.53 18.87
C LYS A 116 41.54 -18.34 18.79
N THR A 117 40.81 -18.22 17.69
CA THR A 117 40.00 -17.05 17.45
C THR A 117 38.54 -17.46 17.17
N LEU A 118 37.66 -16.57 17.51
CA LEU A 118 36.24 -16.64 17.24
C LEU A 118 35.87 -15.47 16.35
N GLU A 119 35.46 -15.75 15.13
CA GLU A 119 34.95 -14.76 14.19
C GLU A 119 33.45 -14.70 14.32
N LEU A 120 32.91 -13.49 14.49
CA LEU A 120 31.50 -13.20 14.56
C LEU A 120 31.11 -12.29 13.42
N VAL A 121 30.01 -12.63 12.75
CA VAL A 121 29.29 -11.76 11.83
C VAL A 121 27.92 -11.52 12.44
N ALA A 122 27.57 -10.27 12.62
CA ALA A 122 26.32 -9.89 13.25
C ALA A 122 25.67 -8.74 12.50
N TYR A 123 24.36 -8.71 12.52
CA TYR A 123 23.58 -7.66 11.88
C TYR A 123 22.69 -6.98 12.92
N ASP A 124 22.29 -5.77 12.65
CA ASP A 124 21.35 -5.08 13.52
C ASP A 124 19.97 -5.76 13.55
N ARG A 125 19.06 -5.18 14.28
CA ARG A 125 17.72 -5.77 14.47
C ARG A 125 16.81 -5.70 13.23
N MET A 126 17.30 -5.21 12.09
CA MET A 126 16.56 -5.24 10.84
C MET A 126 16.19 -6.67 10.42
N LEU A 127 17.01 -7.65 10.76
CA LEU A 127 16.71 -9.06 10.52
C LEU A 127 15.45 -9.56 11.22
N LEU A 128 15.05 -8.95 12.33
CA LEU A 128 13.83 -9.31 13.04
C LEU A 128 12.56 -8.96 12.25
N LEU A 129 12.70 -8.11 11.25
CA LEU A 129 11.60 -7.69 10.39
C LEU A 129 11.35 -8.64 9.21
N ASP A 130 12.23 -9.63 8.99
CA ASP A 130 12.03 -10.69 7.99
C ASP A 130 10.97 -11.72 8.44
N ARG A 131 10.13 -11.30 9.34
CA ARG A 131 9.00 -12.08 9.81
C ARG A 131 7.84 -11.93 8.85
N GLU A 132 7.14 -13.04 8.60
CA GLU A 132 5.98 -13.08 7.71
C GLU A 132 4.93 -12.04 8.11
N PHE A 133 4.42 -11.35 7.11
CA PHE A 133 3.32 -10.41 7.24
C PHE A 133 2.01 -11.09 6.82
N SER A 134 1.11 -11.25 7.77
CA SER A 134 -0.12 -12.02 7.56
C SER A 134 -1.42 -11.21 7.71
N ILE A 135 -1.32 -9.90 7.81
CA ILE A 135 -2.49 -9.04 7.96
C ILE A 135 -3.05 -8.70 6.59
N THR A 136 -4.25 -9.13 6.31
CA THR A 136 -4.87 -8.99 4.99
C THR A 136 -5.42 -7.60 4.70
N ASP A 137 -5.83 -6.88 5.73
CA ASP A 137 -6.48 -5.57 5.57
C ASP A 137 -5.88 -4.57 6.56
N MET A 138 -4.66 -4.16 6.31
CA MET A 138 -4.03 -3.18 7.16
C MET A 138 -4.34 -1.77 6.70
N VAL A 139 -4.94 -1.01 7.58
CA VAL A 139 -5.22 0.41 7.39
C VAL A 139 -4.82 1.16 8.64
N GLY A 140 -4.13 2.26 8.48
CA GLY A 140 -3.73 3.07 9.61
C GLY A 140 -2.81 4.24 9.26
N THR A 141 -2.61 5.09 10.22
CA THR A 141 -1.57 6.12 10.14
C THR A 141 -0.18 5.48 10.27
N PRO A 142 0.88 6.17 9.83
CA PRO A 142 2.24 5.65 10.00
C PRO A 142 2.55 5.19 11.42
N TRP A 143 2.10 5.94 12.42
CA TRP A 143 2.28 5.55 13.82
C TRP A 143 1.58 4.24 14.17
N GLN A 144 0.36 4.05 13.70
CA GLN A 144 -0.39 2.82 13.95
C GLN A 144 0.28 1.62 13.28
N ILE A 145 0.71 1.79 12.02
CA ILE A 145 1.42 0.75 11.29
C ILE A 145 2.74 0.39 11.97
N LEU A 146 3.53 1.39 12.37
CA LEU A 146 4.77 1.17 13.11
C LEU A 146 4.55 0.53 14.47
N SER A 147 3.43 0.83 15.13
CA SER A 147 3.07 0.20 16.40
C SER A 147 2.75 -1.28 16.22
N LEU A 148 2.02 -1.64 15.18
CA LEU A 148 1.77 -3.04 14.83
C LEU A 148 3.07 -3.77 14.48
N LEU A 149 3.93 -3.16 13.68
CA LEU A 149 5.23 -3.70 13.34
C LEU A 149 6.09 -3.92 14.58
N LYS A 150 6.12 -2.94 15.47
CA LYS A 150 6.85 -3.01 16.74
C LYS A 150 6.41 -4.21 17.55
N ASP A 151 5.11 -4.41 17.68
CA ASP A 151 4.56 -5.49 18.50
C ASP A 151 4.74 -6.86 17.82
N ALA A 152 4.55 -6.92 16.51
CA ALA A 152 4.73 -8.15 15.73
C ALA A 152 6.18 -8.63 15.73
N CYS A 153 7.14 -7.73 15.58
CA CYS A 153 8.56 -8.06 15.48
C CYS A 153 9.31 -8.01 16.81
N GLY A 154 8.68 -7.52 17.88
CA GLY A 154 9.29 -7.42 19.19
C GLY A 154 10.42 -6.39 19.27
N ILE A 155 10.33 -5.32 18.50
CA ILE A 155 11.32 -4.24 18.46
C ILE A 155 10.84 -3.00 19.22
N GLN A 156 11.69 -2.02 19.33
CA GLN A 156 11.36 -0.71 19.90
C GLN A 156 11.51 0.38 18.86
N LEU A 157 10.68 1.41 18.95
CA LEU A 157 10.78 2.62 18.14
C LEU A 157 11.64 3.67 18.86
N ALA A 158 12.45 4.38 18.11
CA ALA A 158 13.25 5.48 18.65
C ALA A 158 12.42 6.75 18.81
N GLN A 159 11.47 6.95 17.91
CA GLN A 159 10.68 8.16 17.80
C GLN A 159 9.33 8.00 18.50
N THR A 160 8.83 9.10 18.99
CA THR A 160 7.49 9.22 19.55
C THR A 160 6.45 9.42 18.45
N GLU A 161 5.19 9.26 18.79
CA GLU A 161 4.08 9.51 17.87
C GLU A 161 4.12 10.92 17.28
N THR A 162 4.44 11.93 18.11
CA THR A 162 4.52 13.31 17.66
C THR A 162 5.63 13.52 16.64
N GLU A 163 6.77 12.88 16.83
CA GLU A 163 7.89 12.96 15.90
C GLU A 163 7.55 12.27 14.59
N ILE A 164 6.94 11.09 14.62
CA ILE A 164 6.49 10.40 13.40
C ILE A 164 5.45 11.24 12.64
N LYS A 165 4.50 11.83 13.35
CA LYS A 165 3.49 12.71 12.74
C LYS A 165 4.09 13.97 12.11
N SER A 166 5.24 14.40 12.54
CA SER A 166 5.94 15.58 11.98
C SER A 166 6.69 15.27 10.68
N LEU A 167 6.93 14.02 10.38
CA LEU A 167 7.57 13.62 9.13
C LEU A 167 6.60 13.80 7.94
N THR A 168 7.17 13.83 6.75
CA THR A 168 6.40 13.92 5.51
C THR A 168 5.34 12.82 5.47
N ASN A 169 4.12 13.19 5.19
CA ASN A 169 2.96 12.29 5.17
C ASN A 169 2.69 11.53 6.49
N GLY A 170 3.29 11.95 7.61
CA GLY A 170 3.19 11.27 8.90
C GLY A 170 1.79 11.27 9.53
N THR A 171 0.88 12.08 9.01
CA THR A 171 -0.53 12.14 9.44
C THR A 171 -1.49 11.52 8.42
N GLU A 172 -1.00 11.06 7.29
CA GLU A 172 -1.85 10.44 6.28
C GLU A 172 -2.25 9.03 6.73
N THR A 173 -3.33 8.54 6.17
CA THR A 173 -3.78 7.17 6.38
C THR A 173 -3.40 6.34 5.17
N PHE A 174 -2.70 5.26 5.41
CA PHE A 174 -2.29 4.30 4.40
C PHE A 174 -3.04 2.99 4.57
N SER A 175 -3.22 2.28 3.48
CA SER A 175 -3.77 0.94 3.51
C SER A 175 -2.98 0.01 2.59
N ILE A 176 -2.97 -1.24 2.95
CA ILE A 176 -2.41 -2.31 2.15
C ILE A 176 -3.56 -3.17 1.69
N TYR A 177 -3.76 -3.28 0.39
CA TYR A 177 -4.78 -4.15 -0.16
C TYR A 177 -4.23 -5.58 -0.33
N THR A 178 -5.10 -6.54 -0.45
CA THR A 178 -4.78 -7.97 -0.37
C THR A 178 -3.97 -8.52 -1.54
N ASP A 179 -4.04 -7.88 -2.69
CA ASP A 179 -3.31 -8.30 -3.90
C ASP A 179 -2.05 -7.45 -4.07
N ASN A 180 -1.03 -7.77 -3.31
CA ASN A 180 0.24 -7.05 -3.29
C ASN A 180 1.41 -8.01 -3.06
N ASP A 181 2.62 -7.51 -3.23
CA ASP A 181 3.87 -8.26 -3.11
C ASP A 181 4.53 -8.13 -1.72
N ILE A 182 3.75 -7.97 -0.67
CA ILE A 182 4.27 -7.82 0.69
C ILE A 182 4.28 -9.17 1.38
N ASP A 183 5.47 -9.71 1.60
CA ASP A 183 5.66 -10.98 2.28
C ASP A 183 6.10 -10.81 3.73
N THR A 184 6.80 -9.74 4.04
CA THR A 184 7.42 -9.53 5.36
C THR A 184 7.11 -8.16 5.95
N TRP A 185 7.30 -8.04 7.27
CA TRP A 185 7.23 -6.74 7.93
C TRP A 185 8.32 -5.76 7.46
N ARG A 186 9.43 -6.28 6.90
CA ARG A 186 10.45 -5.45 6.27
C ARG A 186 9.90 -4.78 5.01
N ASP A 187 9.10 -5.48 4.23
CA ASP A 187 8.46 -4.91 3.04
C ASP A 187 7.44 -3.82 3.43
N VAL A 188 6.67 -4.07 4.49
CA VAL A 188 5.76 -3.05 5.05
C VAL A 188 6.55 -1.80 5.43
N LEU A 189 7.67 -1.96 6.12
CA LEU A 189 8.52 -0.84 6.52
C LEU A 189 9.12 -0.12 5.32
N TYR A 190 9.57 -0.86 4.31
CA TYR A 190 10.09 -0.30 3.06
C TYR A 190 9.08 0.63 2.40
N TYR A 191 7.88 0.14 2.16
CA TYR A 191 6.84 0.92 1.49
C TYR A 191 6.33 2.10 2.34
N LEU A 192 6.23 1.91 3.64
CA LEU A 192 5.86 2.99 4.56
C LEU A 192 6.92 4.10 4.58
N ALA A 193 8.18 3.73 4.76
CA ALA A 193 9.27 4.69 4.78
C ALA A 193 9.40 5.43 3.45
N GLN A 194 9.19 4.75 2.32
CA GLN A 194 9.15 5.36 0.99
C GLN A 194 8.02 6.39 0.89
N ALA A 195 6.81 6.04 1.34
CA ALA A 195 5.66 6.96 1.33
C ALA A 195 5.84 8.17 2.25
N MET A 196 6.72 8.05 3.24
CA MET A 196 7.09 9.13 4.17
C MET A 196 8.35 9.90 3.76
N CYS A 197 8.90 9.62 2.59
CA CYS A 197 10.17 10.21 2.12
C CYS A 197 11.33 9.94 3.09
N CYS A 198 11.39 8.75 3.66
CA CYS A 198 12.37 8.33 4.65
C CYS A 198 13.19 7.14 4.16
N PHE A 199 14.26 6.87 4.86
CA PHE A 199 14.86 5.55 4.96
C PHE A 199 14.76 5.06 6.41
N ALA A 200 14.81 3.75 6.62
CA ALA A 200 14.71 3.17 7.95
C ALA A 200 16.07 2.58 8.38
N THR A 201 16.41 2.76 9.63
CA THR A 201 17.62 2.23 10.22
C THR A 201 17.41 1.93 11.69
N PHE A 202 18.27 1.12 12.28
CA PHE A 202 18.31 0.97 13.71
C PHE A 202 19.35 1.92 14.30
N ASN A 203 18.94 2.70 15.27
CA ASN A 203 19.84 3.60 15.96
C ASN A 203 20.81 2.81 16.87
N ARG A 204 21.72 3.53 17.49
CA ARG A 204 22.78 2.95 18.31
C ARG A 204 22.30 2.22 19.56
N GLU A 205 21.06 2.47 19.97
CA GLU A 205 20.41 1.75 21.08
C GLU A 205 19.64 0.51 20.62
N GLY A 206 19.65 0.19 19.32
CA GLY A 206 18.90 -0.91 18.75
C GLY A 206 17.40 -0.63 18.63
N LYS A 207 17.01 0.62 18.47
CA LYS A 207 15.62 1.04 18.24
C LYS A 207 15.44 1.46 16.78
N LEU A 208 14.31 1.11 16.19
CA LEU A 208 13.97 1.49 14.82
C LEU A 208 13.76 3.00 14.72
N GLU A 209 14.36 3.62 13.74
CA GLU A 209 14.27 5.05 13.44
C GLU A 209 13.99 5.29 11.97
N LEU A 210 13.05 6.16 11.66
CA LEU A 210 12.80 6.69 10.32
C LEU A 210 13.54 8.02 10.17
N ARG A 211 14.39 8.12 9.15
CA ARG A 211 15.18 9.33 8.90
C ARG A 211 14.91 9.89 7.52
N GLN A 212 14.76 11.19 7.45
CA GLN A 212 14.71 11.93 6.19
C GLN A 212 16.07 12.50 5.85
N TYR A 213 16.39 12.52 4.57
CA TYR A 213 17.56 13.24 4.12
C TYR A 213 17.34 14.75 4.29
N GLY A 214 18.35 15.45 4.77
CA GLY A 214 18.28 16.88 5.04
C GLY A 214 19.55 17.60 4.64
N MET A 215 19.57 18.91 4.84
CA MET A 215 20.69 19.79 4.46
C MET A 215 21.46 20.36 5.65
N ASN A 216 21.20 19.90 6.85
CA ASN A 216 21.86 20.44 8.04
C ASN A 216 23.20 19.75 8.29
N PRO A 217 24.32 20.43 8.12
CA PRO A 217 25.61 19.83 8.37
C PRO A 217 25.83 19.62 9.86
N VAL A 218 26.26 18.41 10.22
CA VAL A 218 26.49 18.02 11.61
C VAL A 218 27.97 17.98 12.00
N PHE A 219 28.85 17.92 11.01
CA PHE A 219 30.27 17.82 11.27
C PHE A 219 31.09 18.38 10.10
N GLU A 220 32.29 18.90 10.42
CA GLU A 220 33.22 19.41 9.45
C GLU A 220 34.48 18.56 9.42
N VAL A 221 34.88 18.11 8.23
CA VAL A 221 36.06 17.29 7.99
C VAL A 221 37.11 18.08 7.22
N ASN A 222 38.23 18.40 7.88
CA ASN A 222 39.33 19.11 7.26
C ASN A 222 40.19 18.18 6.41
N ASN A 223 40.93 18.74 5.47
CA ASN A 223 41.86 17.98 4.63
C ASN A 223 42.94 17.23 5.45
N THR A 224 43.35 17.75 6.59
CA THR A 224 44.28 17.08 7.49
C THR A 224 43.74 15.81 8.15
N HIS A 225 42.45 15.65 8.13
CA HIS A 225 41.75 14.46 8.68
C HIS A 225 41.43 13.41 7.63
N ARG A 226 41.73 13.67 6.37
CA ARG A 226 41.44 12.78 5.25
C ARG A 226 42.73 12.15 4.74
N PHE A 227 42.75 10.84 4.62
CA PHE A 227 43.86 10.11 4.01
C PHE A 227 43.74 10.08 2.50
N THR A 228 42.53 9.85 2.03
CA THR A 228 42.14 9.88 0.62
C THR A 228 40.76 10.49 0.51
N SER A 229 40.51 11.21 -0.56
CA SER A 229 39.16 11.68 -0.87
C SER A 229 39.03 11.94 -2.36
N SER A 230 37.88 11.64 -2.89
CA SER A 230 37.44 12.02 -4.21
C SER A 230 36.08 12.68 -4.12
N PHE A 231 35.85 13.67 -4.92
CA PHE A 231 34.58 14.41 -4.97
C PHE A 231 34.11 14.48 -6.40
N SER A 232 32.82 14.32 -6.61
CA SER A 232 32.23 14.53 -7.92
C SER A 232 32.23 16.03 -8.28
N ASP A 233 32.23 16.30 -9.58
CA ASP A 233 32.14 17.66 -10.14
C ASP A 233 30.70 18.10 -10.39
N PHE A 234 29.75 17.38 -9.82
CA PHE A 234 28.31 17.62 -9.95
C PHE A 234 27.61 17.49 -8.61
N LYS A 235 26.48 18.12 -8.50
CA LYS A 235 25.55 17.96 -7.39
C LYS A 235 24.42 17.02 -7.80
N THR A 236 24.14 16.08 -6.94
CA THR A 236 22.96 15.21 -7.07
C THR A 236 21.76 15.91 -6.47
N ARG A 237 20.70 16.02 -7.24
CA ARG A 237 19.41 16.57 -6.81
C ARG A 237 18.27 15.94 -7.59
N TYR A 238 17.13 15.93 -6.97
CA TYR A 238 15.91 15.35 -7.54
C TYR A 238 14.87 16.45 -7.77
N THR A 239 14.31 16.49 -8.95
CA THR A 239 13.30 17.48 -9.34
C THR A 239 12.00 16.85 -9.80
N ALA A 240 11.97 15.53 -9.85
CA ALA A 240 10.78 14.77 -10.17
C ALA A 240 10.72 13.44 -9.41
N ILE A 241 9.52 12.92 -9.30
CA ILE A 241 9.28 11.55 -8.86
C ILE A 241 8.33 10.87 -9.85
N SER A 242 8.46 9.57 -9.97
CA SER A 242 7.51 8.75 -10.71
C SER A 242 6.99 7.62 -9.82
N SER A 243 5.73 7.29 -9.96
CA SER A 243 5.10 6.21 -9.22
C SER A 243 4.10 5.49 -10.11
N THR A 244 4.18 4.18 -10.18
CA THR A 244 3.27 3.40 -10.99
C THR A 244 1.94 3.22 -10.28
N ASN A 245 0.86 3.53 -10.96
CA ASN A 245 -0.50 3.32 -10.50
C ASN A 245 -0.99 1.97 -11.01
N VAL A 246 -1.29 1.05 -10.11
CA VAL A 246 -1.73 -0.31 -10.47
C VAL A 246 -3.09 -0.30 -11.16
N ARG A 247 -3.96 0.64 -10.84
CA ARG A 247 -5.29 0.72 -11.44
C ARG A 247 -5.24 1.10 -12.91
N THR A 248 -4.38 2.05 -13.25
CA THR A 248 -4.23 2.53 -14.63
C THR A 248 -3.11 1.83 -15.38
N GLN A 249 -2.27 1.08 -14.68
CA GLN A 249 -1.04 0.48 -15.22
C GLN A 249 -0.06 1.51 -15.79
N MET A 250 -0.20 2.76 -15.41
CA MET A 250 0.61 3.85 -15.92
C MET A 250 1.52 4.41 -14.83
N ALA A 251 2.69 4.85 -15.24
CA ALA A 251 3.58 5.60 -14.37
C ALA A 251 3.13 7.07 -14.35
N GLU A 252 2.71 7.52 -13.18
CA GLU A 252 2.42 8.92 -12.94
C GLU A 252 3.70 9.68 -12.66
N TYR A 253 3.82 10.84 -13.21
CA TYR A 253 5.01 11.67 -13.14
C TYR A 253 4.69 13.02 -12.50
N TYR A 254 5.41 13.34 -11.44
CA TYR A 254 5.27 14.59 -10.69
C TYR A 254 6.61 15.31 -10.72
N ALA A 255 6.63 16.53 -11.22
CA ALA A 255 7.85 17.32 -11.34
C ALA A 255 7.67 18.74 -10.81
N LEU A 256 8.77 19.36 -10.43
CA LEU A 256 8.82 20.78 -10.16
C LEU A 256 8.70 21.59 -11.45
N GLU A 257 8.40 22.87 -11.35
CA GLU A 257 8.34 23.77 -12.50
C GLU A 257 9.63 23.75 -13.32
N THR A 258 10.77 23.62 -12.65
CA THR A 258 12.05 23.43 -13.32
C THR A 258 12.50 21.99 -13.10
N ASP A 259 12.26 21.17 -14.10
CA ASP A 259 12.65 19.74 -14.07
C ASP A 259 13.98 19.55 -14.81
N ASP A 260 15.06 19.83 -14.10
CA ASP A 260 16.44 19.73 -14.62
C ASP A 260 17.34 18.82 -13.75
N GLY A 261 16.76 18.12 -12.81
CA GLY A 261 17.42 17.16 -11.92
C GLY A 261 17.15 15.70 -12.28
N LEU A 262 17.25 14.86 -11.28
CA LEU A 262 16.95 13.44 -11.37
C LEU A 262 15.47 13.18 -11.09
N THR A 263 14.97 12.09 -11.61
CA THR A 263 13.66 11.54 -11.26
C THR A 263 13.85 10.38 -10.28
N MET A 264 13.22 10.46 -9.11
CA MET A 264 13.15 9.35 -8.17
C MET A 264 12.00 8.43 -8.58
N ASN A 265 12.33 7.20 -8.90
CA ASN A 265 11.31 6.21 -9.25
C ASN A 265 10.88 5.45 -7.98
N LEU A 266 9.62 5.61 -7.60
CA LEU A 266 9.02 4.90 -6.47
C LEU A 266 8.47 3.52 -6.87
N GLY A 267 8.36 3.23 -8.17
CA GLY A 267 7.79 1.99 -8.64
C GLY A 267 6.32 1.82 -8.23
N ILE A 268 5.95 0.59 -7.98
CA ILE A 268 4.66 0.24 -7.39
C ILE A 268 4.83 0.22 -5.88
N ASN A 269 4.22 1.18 -5.21
CA ASN A 269 4.12 1.16 -3.76
C ASN A 269 2.67 0.84 -3.37
N PRO A 270 2.39 -0.30 -2.73
CA PRO A 270 1.03 -0.70 -2.36
C PRO A 270 0.28 0.33 -1.52
N MET A 271 0.98 1.04 -0.65
CA MET A 271 0.36 2.07 0.19
C MET A 271 -0.06 3.33 -0.57
N LEU A 272 0.49 3.55 -1.77
CA LEU A 272 0.14 4.67 -2.64
C LEU A 272 -0.95 4.31 -3.67
N GLN A 273 -1.44 3.08 -3.68
CA GLN A 273 -2.45 2.62 -4.63
C GLN A 273 -3.88 2.86 -4.14
N TYR A 274 -4.02 3.21 -2.87
CA TYR A 274 -5.32 3.32 -2.23
C TYR A 274 -5.76 4.79 -2.13
N GLY A 275 -7.07 4.99 -2.25
CA GLY A 275 -7.66 6.31 -2.10
C GLY A 275 -7.93 7.03 -3.43
N LEU A 276 -8.32 8.28 -3.32
CA LEU A 276 -8.62 9.12 -4.46
C LEU A 276 -7.33 9.60 -5.14
N GLU A 277 -7.40 9.80 -6.43
CA GLU A 277 -6.30 10.35 -7.23
C GLU A 277 -5.74 11.66 -6.64
N VAL A 278 -6.61 12.55 -6.21
CA VAL A 278 -6.22 13.82 -5.55
C VAL A 278 -5.39 13.57 -4.30
N THR A 279 -5.73 12.56 -3.52
CA THR A 279 -4.98 12.20 -2.31
C THR A 279 -3.62 11.63 -2.67
N ARG A 280 -3.57 10.73 -3.63
CA ARG A 280 -2.34 10.16 -4.14
C ARG A 280 -1.40 11.25 -4.67
N LYS A 281 -1.91 12.13 -5.52
CA LYS A 281 -1.17 13.27 -6.04
C LYS A 281 -0.59 14.13 -4.91
N ARG A 282 -1.39 14.48 -3.93
CA ARG A 282 -0.96 15.27 -2.76
C ARG A 282 0.16 14.61 -1.99
N ILE A 283 0.06 13.29 -1.78
CA ILE A 283 1.10 12.51 -1.08
C ILE A 283 2.40 12.53 -1.89
N CYS A 284 2.32 12.27 -3.19
CA CYS A 284 3.47 12.28 -4.08
C CYS A 284 4.12 13.67 -4.19
N GLU A 285 3.34 14.73 -4.29
CA GLU A 285 3.86 16.10 -4.30
C GLU A 285 4.58 16.46 -3.00
N ARG A 286 4.11 15.97 -1.85
CA ARG A 286 4.81 16.17 -0.57
C ARG A 286 6.14 15.43 -0.52
N ILE A 287 6.20 14.21 -1.06
CA ILE A 287 7.46 13.47 -1.19
C ILE A 287 8.42 14.25 -2.07
N LEU A 288 7.96 14.71 -3.22
CA LEU A 288 8.77 15.51 -4.14
C LEU A 288 9.32 16.79 -3.47
N ASN A 289 8.44 17.54 -2.79
CA ASN A 289 8.84 18.78 -2.14
C ASN A 289 9.89 18.55 -1.03
N GLN A 290 9.78 17.47 -0.29
CA GLN A 290 10.78 17.10 0.73
C GLN A 290 12.08 16.67 0.09
N LEU A 291 12.03 15.88 -0.96
CA LEU A 291 13.21 15.37 -1.66
C LEU A 291 13.94 16.47 -2.41
N ALA A 292 13.22 17.42 -2.98
CA ALA A 292 13.78 18.52 -3.77
C ALA A 292 14.63 19.50 -2.98
N VAL A 293 14.44 19.56 -1.66
CA VAL A 293 15.28 20.40 -0.79
C VAL A 293 16.67 19.81 -0.63
N PHE A 294 16.83 18.53 -0.92
CA PHE A 294 18.05 17.79 -0.67
C PHE A 294 18.99 17.80 -1.87
N GLU A 295 20.12 18.49 -1.73
CA GLU A 295 21.15 18.61 -2.76
C GLU A 295 22.52 18.34 -2.15
N TYR A 296 23.33 17.48 -2.75
CA TYR A 296 24.63 17.12 -2.23
C TYR A 296 25.63 16.70 -3.31
N VAL A 297 26.91 16.76 -2.97
CA VAL A 297 28.01 16.28 -3.83
C VAL A 297 28.34 14.84 -3.45
N PRO A 298 28.29 13.89 -4.40
CA PRO A 298 28.78 12.54 -4.17
C PRO A 298 30.29 12.53 -3.89
N PHE A 299 30.71 11.68 -2.96
CA PHE A 299 32.09 11.60 -2.53
C PHE A 299 32.46 10.22 -2.00
N ASP A 300 33.77 9.97 -1.95
CA ASP A 300 34.35 8.82 -1.27
C ASP A 300 35.58 9.34 -0.50
N SER A 301 35.64 9.10 0.79
CA SER A 301 36.68 9.60 1.65
C SER A 301 37.05 8.62 2.75
N SER A 302 38.35 8.43 2.91
CA SER A 302 38.91 7.69 4.05
C SER A 302 39.48 8.70 5.05
N THR A 303 39.01 8.63 6.29
CA THR A 303 39.28 9.63 7.31
C THR A 303 39.86 9.01 8.58
N ILE A 304 40.38 9.89 9.47
CA ILE A 304 40.80 9.46 10.81
C ILE A 304 39.63 9.01 11.69
N GLY A 305 38.40 9.30 11.27
CA GLY A 305 37.15 8.81 11.86
C GLY A 305 36.54 9.68 12.96
N ASN A 306 35.25 9.80 12.88
CA ASN A 306 34.38 10.24 13.95
C ASN A 306 33.28 9.18 14.14
N PRO A 307 33.39 8.33 15.16
CA PRO A 307 32.44 7.25 15.39
C PRO A 307 31.02 7.71 15.68
N ALA A 308 30.80 8.99 15.99
CA ALA A 308 29.46 9.52 16.25
C ALA A 308 28.67 9.82 14.96
N LEU A 309 29.28 9.76 13.77
CA LEU A 309 28.57 9.95 12.50
C LEU A 309 27.67 8.76 12.19
N ASP A 310 26.54 9.04 11.57
CA ASP A 310 25.57 8.05 11.11
C ASP A 310 25.24 8.22 9.62
N VAL A 311 24.67 7.20 9.01
CA VAL A 311 24.12 7.32 7.65
C VAL A 311 23.01 8.38 7.60
N GLY A 312 22.94 9.12 6.50
CA GLY A 312 22.03 10.25 6.36
C GLY A 312 22.54 11.56 6.97
N ASP A 313 23.68 11.54 7.67
CA ASP A 313 24.29 12.77 8.16
C ASP A 313 24.89 13.57 7.00
N VAL A 314 24.80 14.87 7.12
CA VAL A 314 25.43 15.80 6.18
C VAL A 314 26.70 16.36 6.81
N ILE A 315 27.77 16.33 6.07
CA ILE A 315 29.09 16.87 6.50
C ILE A 315 29.54 17.97 5.56
N LEU A 316 30.42 18.80 6.07
CA LEU A 316 31.17 19.77 5.27
C LEU A 316 32.62 19.28 5.12
N ASN A 317 33.15 19.29 3.91
CA ASN A 317 34.56 19.02 3.67
C ASN A 317 35.30 20.32 3.39
N LYS A 318 36.41 20.53 4.08
CA LYS A 318 37.22 21.74 3.98
C LYS A 318 38.60 21.45 3.42
N GLY A 319 39.00 22.26 2.46
CA GLY A 319 40.33 22.19 1.84
C GLY A 319 40.55 20.92 0.99
N GLY A 320 41.73 20.77 0.40
CA GLY A 320 42.13 19.57 -0.32
C GLY A 320 41.22 19.25 -1.53
N HIS A 321 40.91 20.27 -2.33
CA HIS A 321 40.03 20.20 -3.50
C HIS A 321 38.57 19.88 -3.22
N ALA A 322 38.13 19.96 -1.97
CA ALA A 322 36.70 19.91 -1.67
C ALA A 322 36.06 21.23 -2.04
N ASP A 323 34.85 21.16 -2.53
CA ASP A 323 34.00 22.32 -2.74
C ASP A 323 33.38 22.73 -1.40
N GLU A 324 33.95 23.80 -0.81
CA GLU A 324 33.65 24.19 0.58
C GLU A 324 32.24 24.73 0.78
N ASP A 325 31.58 25.12 -0.29
CA ASP A 325 30.19 25.60 -0.27
C ASP A 325 29.17 24.50 -0.53
N SER A 326 29.67 23.27 -0.62
CA SER A 326 28.80 22.13 -0.92
C SER A 326 28.59 21.23 0.28
N TYR A 327 27.46 20.54 0.25
CA TYR A 327 27.07 19.56 1.26
C TYR A 327 27.40 18.15 0.79
N TYR A 328 27.79 17.30 1.72
CA TYR A 328 28.21 15.93 1.48
C TYR A 328 27.35 15.01 2.38
N CYS A 329 26.45 14.24 1.78
CA CYS A 329 25.62 13.31 2.53
C CYS A 329 26.32 11.96 2.68
N VAL A 330 26.39 11.46 3.89
CA VAL A 330 26.94 10.14 4.19
C VAL A 330 25.87 9.08 3.93
N THR A 331 25.98 8.38 2.83
CA THR A 331 25.05 7.29 2.47
C THR A 331 25.55 5.91 2.88
N GLU A 332 26.85 5.78 3.07
CA GLU A 332 27.50 4.58 3.59
C GLU A 332 28.65 5.00 4.51
N TYR A 333 28.77 4.32 5.63
CA TYR A 333 29.95 4.49 6.47
C TYR A 333 30.46 3.14 6.98
N GLU A 334 31.77 3.00 6.99
CA GLU A 334 32.46 1.89 7.62
C GLU A 334 33.41 2.42 8.68
N CYS A 335 33.22 2.00 9.91
CA CYS A 335 34.09 2.34 11.02
C CYS A 335 34.90 1.11 11.47
N ARG A 336 36.20 1.15 11.33
CA ARG A 336 37.09 0.06 11.74
C ARG A 336 37.66 0.30 13.13
N VAL A 337 37.64 -0.74 13.94
CA VAL A 337 38.29 -0.70 15.26
C VAL A 337 39.78 -0.50 15.08
N ASN A 338 40.31 0.55 15.71
CA ASN A 338 41.71 0.98 15.59
C ASN A 338 42.19 1.22 14.13
N GLY A 339 41.23 1.55 13.25
CA GLY A 339 41.49 1.75 11.84
C GLY A 339 40.92 3.05 11.29
N LYS A 340 40.84 3.11 9.98
CA LYS A 340 40.25 4.24 9.26
C LYS A 340 38.76 4.15 9.28
N GLN A 341 38.11 5.29 9.11
CA GLN A 341 36.72 5.37 8.77
C GLN A 341 36.56 5.70 7.29
N THR A 342 35.71 4.97 6.60
CA THR A 342 35.33 5.28 5.23
C THR A 342 33.96 5.92 5.23
N LEU A 343 33.83 7.03 4.55
CA LEU A 343 32.57 7.76 4.35
C LEU A 343 32.32 7.87 2.86
N LYS A 344 31.13 7.49 2.43
CA LYS A 344 30.70 7.63 1.04
C LYS A 344 29.38 8.34 0.93
N GLY A 345 29.23 9.11 -0.11
CA GLY A 345 27.99 9.69 -0.56
C GLY A 345 27.79 9.33 -2.02
N VAL A 346 26.88 8.39 -2.30
CA VAL A 346 26.60 7.96 -3.66
C VAL A 346 25.59 8.88 -4.34
N GLY A 347 25.66 9.02 -5.66
CA GLY A 347 24.72 9.83 -6.40
C GLY A 347 25.03 9.84 -7.89
N LYS A 348 24.00 10.10 -8.68
CA LYS A 348 24.09 10.18 -10.14
C LYS A 348 24.22 11.62 -10.60
N ASN A 349 24.93 11.79 -11.72
CA ASN A 349 25.03 13.09 -12.38
C ASN A 349 23.71 13.42 -13.10
N PRO A 350 23.02 14.50 -12.72
CA PRO A 350 21.77 14.89 -13.38
C PRO A 350 21.89 15.03 -14.89
N ARG A 351 23.02 15.55 -15.38
CA ARG A 351 23.25 15.72 -16.82
C ARG A 351 23.36 14.39 -17.56
N LEU A 352 24.01 13.40 -16.94
CA LEU A 352 24.13 12.06 -17.53
C LEU A 352 22.83 11.28 -17.40
N ALA A 353 22.08 11.50 -16.34
CA ALA A 353 20.75 10.94 -16.18
C ALA A 353 19.79 11.48 -17.24
N ALA A 354 19.86 12.77 -17.56
CA ALA A 354 19.08 13.33 -18.66
C ALA A 354 19.46 12.72 -20.03
N ALA A 355 20.73 12.38 -20.23
CA ALA A 355 21.18 11.72 -21.45
C ALA A 355 20.77 10.24 -21.53
N LYS A 356 20.81 9.53 -20.40
CA LYS A 356 20.28 8.16 -20.28
C LYS A 356 18.77 8.13 -20.21
N SER A 357 18.16 9.09 -19.54
CA SER A 357 16.73 9.24 -19.42
C SER A 357 16.05 9.48 -20.78
N LYS A 358 16.76 9.94 -21.78
CA LYS A 358 16.20 9.96 -23.13
C LYS A 358 15.98 8.53 -23.68
N ASN A 359 16.86 7.59 -23.32
CA ASN A 359 16.65 6.18 -23.60
C ASN A 359 15.66 5.54 -22.62
N ASP A 360 15.74 5.90 -21.33
CA ASP A 360 14.81 5.39 -20.31
C ASP A 360 13.40 5.99 -20.49
N LYS A 361 13.30 7.25 -20.88
CA LYS A 361 12.05 7.86 -21.31
C LYS A 361 11.52 7.23 -22.61
N ASN A 362 12.39 6.82 -23.50
CA ASN A 362 11.98 6.08 -24.68
C ASN A 362 11.57 4.65 -24.36
N ILE A 363 12.24 4.00 -23.41
CA ILE A 363 11.85 2.65 -22.93
C ILE A 363 10.57 2.75 -22.10
N SER A 364 10.46 3.70 -21.21
CA SER A 364 9.22 3.96 -20.47
C SER A 364 8.10 4.40 -21.40
N GLY A 365 8.40 5.21 -22.40
CA GLY A 365 7.48 5.57 -23.45
C GLY A 365 7.06 4.38 -24.31
N LEU A 366 7.96 3.46 -24.62
CA LEU A 366 7.65 2.21 -25.33
C LEU A 366 6.86 1.24 -24.46
N ILE A 367 7.16 1.16 -23.16
CA ILE A 367 6.39 0.37 -22.22
C ILE A 367 5.01 0.98 -22.04
N ASN A 368 4.91 2.29 -21.84
CA ASN A 368 3.63 2.99 -21.76
C ASN A 368 2.84 2.83 -23.07
N THR A 369 3.48 2.97 -24.23
CA THR A 369 2.82 2.76 -25.52
C THR A 369 2.40 1.30 -25.71
N ALA A 370 3.14 0.36 -25.18
CA ALA A 370 2.76 -1.06 -25.22
C ALA A 370 1.60 -1.35 -24.27
N GLU A 371 1.53 -0.66 -23.15
CA GLU A 371 0.42 -0.79 -22.19
C GLU A 371 -0.81 0.00 -22.63
N GLU A 372 -0.65 1.18 -23.16
CA GLU A 372 -1.72 1.96 -23.81
C GLU A 372 -2.39 1.19 -24.95
N ASN A 373 -1.63 0.36 -25.65
CA ASN A 373 -2.15 -0.49 -26.71
C ASN A 373 -2.75 -1.81 -26.20
N LYS A 374 -2.71 -2.05 -24.91
CA LYS A 374 -3.30 -3.24 -24.32
C LYS A 374 -4.82 -3.18 -24.39
N ILE A 375 -5.41 -4.20 -24.92
CA ILE A 375 -6.87 -4.30 -24.95
C ILE A 375 -7.34 -4.83 -23.60
N ILE A 376 -8.11 -4.04 -22.92
CA ILE A 376 -8.76 -4.38 -21.66
C ILE A 376 -10.17 -4.88 -21.93
N TYR A 377 -10.61 -5.84 -21.13
CA TYR A 377 -11.91 -6.48 -21.26
C TYR A 377 -12.67 -6.36 -19.94
N TYR A 378 -13.84 -5.76 -19.99
CA TYR A 378 -14.84 -5.84 -18.94
C TYR A 378 -15.88 -6.87 -19.34
N LYS A 379 -16.11 -7.86 -18.51
CA LYS A 379 -16.94 -9.01 -18.82
C LYS A 379 -18.22 -9.00 -18.00
N PHE A 380 -19.27 -9.50 -18.59
CA PHE A 380 -20.56 -9.68 -17.95
C PHE A 380 -21.11 -11.06 -18.29
N VAL A 381 -21.65 -11.73 -17.30
CA VAL A 381 -22.42 -12.98 -17.45
C VAL A 381 -23.59 -12.88 -16.48
N ASN A 382 -24.79 -13.21 -16.94
CA ASN A 382 -25.93 -13.23 -16.04
C ASN A 382 -25.87 -14.42 -15.08
N ALA A 383 -26.09 -14.15 -13.81
CA ALA A 383 -26.00 -15.15 -12.75
C ALA A 383 -27.32 -15.88 -12.49
N TYR A 384 -28.42 -15.41 -13.05
CA TYR A 384 -29.76 -15.93 -12.81
C TYR A 384 -30.64 -15.87 -14.08
N ASP A 385 -31.75 -16.54 -14.01
CA ASP A 385 -32.74 -16.53 -15.10
C ASP A 385 -33.42 -15.17 -15.18
N ILE A 386 -33.57 -14.65 -16.37
CA ILE A 386 -34.22 -13.38 -16.62
C ILE A 386 -35.47 -13.63 -17.47
N ASN A 387 -36.61 -13.19 -16.99
CA ASN A 387 -37.85 -13.22 -17.75
C ASN A 387 -38.07 -11.87 -18.40
N ILE A 388 -38.37 -11.89 -19.67
CA ILE A 388 -38.62 -10.70 -20.47
C ILE A 388 -40.09 -10.69 -20.85
N ALA A 389 -40.71 -9.59 -20.51
CA ALA A 389 -42.11 -9.33 -20.81
C ALA A 389 -42.26 -7.98 -21.54
N GLN A 390 -43.44 -7.41 -21.50
CA GLN A 390 -43.68 -6.11 -22.15
C GLN A 390 -42.94 -4.93 -21.49
N THR A 391 -42.66 -5.06 -20.21
CA THR A 391 -41.90 -4.03 -19.48
C THR A 391 -40.41 -4.13 -19.79
N PRO A 392 -39.75 -3.04 -20.11
CA PRO A 392 -38.31 -3.07 -20.30
C PRO A 392 -37.57 -3.63 -19.09
N THR A 393 -36.83 -4.71 -19.31
CA THR A 393 -36.04 -5.38 -18.31
C THR A 393 -34.57 -5.18 -18.62
N GLU A 394 -33.84 -4.72 -17.67
CA GLU A 394 -32.40 -4.61 -17.81
C GLU A 394 -31.76 -5.98 -17.79
N VAL A 395 -31.01 -6.30 -18.81
CA VAL A 395 -30.43 -7.63 -19.00
C VAL A 395 -28.89 -7.62 -18.92
N ILE A 396 -28.27 -6.50 -19.21
CA ILE A 396 -26.83 -6.33 -19.16
C ILE A 396 -26.53 -4.98 -18.52
N SER A 397 -25.57 -4.97 -17.60
CA SER A 397 -25.05 -3.76 -17.01
C SER A 397 -23.54 -3.92 -16.84
N ILE A 398 -22.75 -3.11 -17.54
CA ILE A 398 -21.30 -3.15 -17.47
C ILE A 398 -20.78 -1.78 -17.08
N ASN A 399 -20.07 -1.74 -15.97
CA ASN A 399 -19.37 -0.55 -15.53
C ASN A 399 -17.92 -0.63 -15.99
N TYR A 400 -17.40 0.42 -16.54
CA TYR A 400 -16.03 0.51 -17.03
C TYR A 400 -15.49 1.92 -16.91
N VAL A 401 -14.19 2.03 -16.84
CA VAL A 401 -13.47 3.29 -16.69
C VAL A 401 -12.47 3.42 -17.83
N ALA A 402 -12.37 4.60 -18.41
CA ALA A 402 -11.34 4.92 -19.38
C ALA A 402 -10.27 5.83 -18.76
N VAL A 403 -9.03 5.60 -19.12
CA VAL A 403 -7.89 6.42 -18.67
C VAL A 403 -7.52 7.49 -19.69
N GLN A 404 -8.12 7.43 -20.85
CA GLN A 404 -7.97 8.40 -21.92
C GLN A 404 -9.21 8.37 -22.82
N ASP A 405 -9.40 9.40 -23.63
CA ASP A 405 -10.45 9.40 -24.63
C ASP A 405 -10.24 8.24 -25.59
N THR A 406 -11.21 7.35 -25.68
CA THR A 406 -11.10 6.14 -26.47
C THR A 406 -12.43 5.69 -27.04
N THR A 407 -12.35 4.74 -27.97
CA THR A 407 -13.52 4.03 -28.47
C THR A 407 -13.42 2.58 -28.05
N ALA A 408 -14.35 2.16 -27.23
CA ALA A 408 -14.50 0.78 -26.79
C ALA A 408 -15.57 0.07 -27.65
N MET A 409 -15.47 -1.25 -27.72
CA MET A 409 -16.45 -2.06 -28.42
C MET A 409 -17.26 -2.86 -27.40
N PHE A 410 -18.54 -2.64 -27.39
CA PHE A 410 -19.48 -3.51 -26.70
C PHE A 410 -19.85 -4.66 -27.63
N MET A 411 -19.76 -5.87 -27.10
CA MET A 411 -20.21 -7.09 -27.77
C MET A 411 -20.96 -7.94 -26.77
N ALA A 412 -22.09 -8.46 -27.19
CA ALA A 412 -22.85 -9.41 -26.38
C ALA A 412 -23.46 -10.52 -27.23
N GLN A 413 -23.48 -11.70 -26.63
CA GLN A 413 -24.22 -12.83 -27.12
C GLN A 413 -25.28 -13.16 -26.07
N VAL A 414 -26.52 -13.23 -26.50
CA VAL A 414 -27.66 -13.57 -25.66
C VAL A 414 -28.38 -14.78 -26.26
N ILE A 415 -28.54 -15.80 -25.46
CA ILE A 415 -29.35 -16.98 -25.84
C ILE A 415 -30.65 -16.86 -25.07
N LEU A 416 -31.75 -16.83 -25.79
CA LEU A 416 -33.07 -16.68 -25.21
C LEU A 416 -34.03 -17.74 -25.74
N ASP A 417 -34.95 -18.14 -24.91
CA ASP A 417 -36.08 -18.99 -25.27
C ASP A 417 -37.28 -18.09 -25.49
N ALA A 418 -37.81 -18.06 -26.69
CA ALA A 418 -38.95 -17.22 -27.08
C ALA A 418 -40.25 -18.02 -27.02
N GLU A 419 -41.26 -17.44 -26.43
CA GLU A 419 -42.60 -18.00 -26.31
C GLU A 419 -43.65 -16.98 -26.82
N PRO A 420 -43.98 -16.98 -28.12
CA PRO A 420 -45.05 -16.15 -28.67
C PRO A 420 -46.41 -16.47 -28.02
N GLU A 421 -47.37 -15.58 -28.15
CA GLU A 421 -48.75 -15.90 -27.77
C GLU A 421 -49.35 -17.02 -28.63
N GLU A 422 -50.28 -17.77 -28.06
CA GLU A 422 -50.86 -18.94 -28.74
C GLU A 422 -51.45 -18.67 -30.13
N GLU A 423 -51.82 -17.43 -30.41
CA GLU A 423 -52.38 -17.01 -31.71
C GLU A 423 -51.36 -16.32 -32.61
N ALA A 424 -50.12 -16.14 -32.15
CA ALA A 424 -49.07 -15.44 -32.86
C ALA A 424 -47.92 -16.38 -33.25
N ASP A 425 -47.55 -16.38 -34.50
CA ASP A 425 -46.43 -17.20 -34.98
C ASP A 425 -45.08 -16.66 -34.54
N THR A 426 -45.03 -15.44 -34.13
CA THR A 426 -43.75 -14.75 -33.79
C THR A 426 -43.91 -13.76 -32.64
N LEU A 427 -42.81 -13.57 -31.96
CA LEU A 427 -42.64 -12.60 -30.91
C LEU A 427 -41.72 -11.49 -31.40
N ILE A 428 -42.02 -10.25 -31.08
CA ILE A 428 -41.21 -9.10 -31.43
C ILE A 428 -40.37 -8.68 -30.20
N LEU A 429 -39.08 -8.82 -30.30
CA LEU A 429 -38.15 -8.39 -29.25
C LEU A 429 -37.56 -7.03 -29.57
N LYS A 430 -37.78 -6.08 -28.70
CA LYS A 430 -37.13 -4.77 -28.75
C LYS A 430 -35.96 -4.74 -27.78
N VAL A 431 -34.82 -4.37 -28.28
CA VAL A 431 -33.60 -4.20 -27.49
C VAL A 431 -33.22 -2.73 -27.49
N THR A 432 -32.96 -2.19 -26.34
CA THR A 432 -32.50 -0.81 -26.18
C THR A 432 -31.25 -0.78 -25.34
N TYR A 433 -30.47 0.27 -25.50
CA TYR A 433 -29.28 0.48 -24.69
C TYR A 433 -29.23 1.91 -24.15
N LYS A 434 -28.51 2.06 -23.05
CA LYS A 434 -28.28 3.34 -22.40
C LYS A 434 -26.81 3.49 -22.02
N LYS A 435 -26.22 4.63 -22.31
CA LYS A 435 -24.86 4.98 -21.90
C LYS A 435 -24.94 5.98 -20.76
N GLY A 436 -24.50 5.59 -19.58
CA GLY A 436 -24.52 6.46 -18.42
C GLY A 436 -25.87 7.14 -18.22
N LEU A 437 -25.88 8.45 -18.30
CA LEU A 437 -27.06 9.29 -18.14
C LEU A 437 -27.76 9.66 -19.47
N GLU A 438 -27.27 9.19 -20.60
CA GLU A 438 -27.88 9.47 -21.90
C GLU A 438 -29.27 8.85 -22.02
N GLU A 439 -30.02 9.31 -23.01
CA GLU A 439 -31.32 8.74 -23.32
C GLU A 439 -31.20 7.33 -23.88
N GLU A 440 -32.22 6.54 -23.63
CA GLU A 440 -32.30 5.17 -24.09
C GLU A 440 -32.45 5.13 -25.62
N THR A 441 -31.65 4.32 -26.27
CA THR A 441 -31.61 4.20 -27.73
C THR A 441 -31.89 2.78 -28.16
N THR A 442 -32.65 2.61 -29.25
CA THR A 442 -33.00 1.29 -29.76
C THR A 442 -31.89 0.70 -30.62
N PHE A 443 -31.58 -0.57 -30.41
CA PHE A 443 -30.79 -1.34 -31.36
C PHE A 443 -31.62 -1.70 -32.59
N TYR A 444 -31.03 -1.58 -33.75
CA TYR A 444 -31.68 -1.96 -34.99
C TYR A 444 -30.86 -3.02 -35.73
N PRO A 445 -31.55 -3.95 -36.46
CA PRO A 445 -33.01 -4.07 -36.61
C PRO A 445 -33.68 -4.58 -35.36
N ILE A 446 -34.98 -4.31 -35.24
CA ILE A 446 -35.84 -4.98 -34.29
C ILE A 446 -36.12 -6.36 -34.87
N GLU A 447 -35.94 -7.38 -34.09
CA GLU A 447 -36.02 -8.76 -34.58
C GLU A 447 -37.30 -9.47 -34.12
N THR A 448 -37.70 -10.42 -34.93
CA THR A 448 -38.85 -11.28 -34.64
C THR A 448 -38.39 -12.73 -34.49
N TYR A 449 -38.92 -13.41 -33.49
CA TYR A 449 -38.55 -14.77 -33.18
C TYR A 449 -39.76 -15.69 -33.17
N HIS A 450 -39.60 -16.87 -33.74
CA HIS A 450 -40.58 -17.96 -33.57
C HIS A 450 -40.38 -18.61 -32.20
N GLU A 451 -41.27 -19.48 -31.82
CA GLU A 451 -41.12 -20.28 -30.62
C GLU A 451 -39.80 -21.05 -30.62
N GLY A 452 -39.08 -21.06 -29.52
CA GLY A 452 -37.87 -21.82 -29.33
C GLY A 452 -36.66 -20.99 -28.93
N THR A 453 -35.49 -21.63 -28.98
CA THR A 453 -34.24 -21.04 -28.53
C THR A 453 -33.54 -20.28 -29.66
N HIS A 454 -33.18 -19.05 -29.41
CA HIS A 454 -32.53 -18.15 -30.36
C HIS A 454 -31.28 -17.53 -29.79
N THR A 455 -30.38 -17.13 -30.70
CA THR A 455 -29.16 -16.43 -30.32
C THR A 455 -29.18 -15.04 -30.92
N LEU A 456 -29.07 -14.05 -30.08
CA LEU A 456 -28.96 -12.65 -30.44
C LEU A 456 -27.52 -12.17 -30.25
N ALA A 457 -27.00 -11.47 -31.23
CA ALA A 457 -25.67 -10.82 -31.13
C ALA A 457 -25.84 -9.30 -31.18
N LEU A 458 -25.27 -8.64 -30.20
CA LEU A 458 -25.30 -7.18 -30.10
C LEU A 458 -23.87 -6.64 -30.22
N LEU A 459 -23.71 -5.63 -31.05
CA LEU A 459 -22.44 -4.97 -31.31
C LEU A 459 -22.65 -3.47 -31.31
N TYR A 460 -21.84 -2.76 -30.51
CA TYR A 460 -21.95 -1.31 -30.46
C TYR A 460 -20.60 -0.65 -30.12
N PRO A 461 -20.12 0.32 -30.93
CA PRO A 461 -18.96 1.11 -30.57
C PRO A 461 -19.33 2.20 -29.56
N ILE A 462 -18.60 2.27 -28.48
CA ILE A 462 -18.83 3.23 -27.41
C ILE A 462 -17.69 4.23 -27.39
N THR A 463 -18.00 5.51 -27.52
CA THR A 463 -17.01 6.57 -27.26
C THR A 463 -17.01 6.87 -25.78
N VAL A 464 -15.83 6.87 -25.19
CA VAL A 464 -15.62 7.01 -23.75
C VAL A 464 -14.66 8.15 -23.50
N GLY A 465 -15.01 9.03 -22.60
CA GLY A 465 -14.15 10.13 -22.16
C GLY A 465 -13.15 9.70 -21.09
N GLU A 466 -12.04 10.41 -21.05
CA GLU A 466 -10.99 10.19 -20.06
C GLU A 466 -11.49 10.36 -18.62
N ASN A 467 -11.03 9.49 -17.74
CA ASN A 467 -11.30 9.53 -16.29
C ASN A 467 -12.78 9.59 -15.92
N THR A 468 -13.63 9.03 -16.72
CA THR A 468 -15.05 8.94 -16.43
C THR A 468 -15.46 7.52 -16.10
N ASP A 469 -16.25 7.37 -15.05
CA ASP A 469 -16.96 6.14 -14.79
C ASP A 469 -18.13 6.06 -15.75
N ASN A 470 -18.17 5.00 -16.50
CA ASN A 470 -19.20 4.80 -17.49
C ASN A 470 -19.96 3.52 -17.25
N THR A 471 -21.22 3.55 -17.60
CA THR A 471 -22.07 2.36 -17.60
C THR A 471 -22.65 2.15 -18.99
N PHE A 472 -22.73 0.90 -19.39
CA PHE A 472 -23.46 0.49 -20.58
C PHE A 472 -24.51 -0.54 -20.19
N ASN A 473 -25.76 -0.12 -20.29
CA ASN A 473 -26.91 -0.93 -19.92
C ASN A 473 -27.70 -1.34 -21.14
N VAL A 474 -28.15 -2.56 -21.16
CA VAL A 474 -29.03 -3.09 -22.21
C VAL A 474 -30.34 -3.53 -21.59
N TYR A 475 -31.41 -3.10 -22.19
CA TYR A 475 -32.77 -3.46 -21.80
C TYR A 475 -33.45 -4.22 -22.92
N MET A 476 -34.30 -5.15 -22.55
CA MET A 476 -35.11 -5.91 -23.48
C MET A 476 -36.56 -5.88 -23.07
N ASN A 477 -37.45 -5.78 -24.03
CA ASN A 477 -38.89 -5.96 -23.81
C ASN A 477 -39.56 -6.51 -25.04
N ILE A 478 -40.70 -7.09 -24.82
CA ILE A 478 -41.54 -7.65 -25.89
C ILE A 478 -42.55 -6.60 -26.34
N VAL A 479 -42.70 -6.48 -27.61
CA VAL A 479 -43.70 -5.63 -28.22
C VAL A 479 -44.85 -6.50 -28.67
N GLY A 480 -45.98 -6.32 -28.05
CA GLY A 480 -47.13 -7.19 -28.27
C GLY A 480 -47.31 -8.23 -27.16
N GLY A 481 -47.63 -9.43 -27.51
CA GLY A 481 -47.83 -10.51 -26.55
C GLY A 481 -46.74 -11.56 -26.59
N GLY A 482 -46.74 -12.40 -25.59
CA GLY A 482 -45.74 -13.45 -25.40
C GLY A 482 -44.74 -13.17 -24.31
N SER A 483 -43.77 -14.06 -24.16
CA SER A 483 -42.70 -13.95 -23.20
C SER A 483 -41.38 -14.48 -23.76
N ALA A 484 -40.28 -14.08 -23.18
CA ALA A 484 -39.00 -14.69 -23.46
C ALA A 484 -38.24 -14.91 -22.18
N LYS A 485 -37.43 -15.95 -22.15
CA LYS A 485 -36.63 -16.29 -20.98
C LYS A 485 -35.15 -16.43 -21.35
N ILE A 486 -34.30 -15.83 -20.56
CA ILE A 486 -32.86 -16.00 -20.66
C ILE A 486 -32.40 -16.74 -19.42
N LYS A 487 -31.84 -17.93 -19.60
CA LYS A 487 -31.30 -18.71 -18.48
C LYS A 487 -29.98 -18.15 -17.97
N ALA A 488 -29.64 -18.46 -16.73
CA ALA A 488 -28.39 -18.13 -16.13
C ALA A 488 -27.22 -18.62 -17.01
N GLY A 489 -26.22 -17.76 -17.20
CA GLY A 489 -25.06 -18.03 -18.04
C GLY A 489 -25.30 -17.88 -19.57
N ASN A 490 -26.50 -17.55 -19.99
CA ASN A 490 -26.85 -17.38 -21.39
C ASN A 490 -26.61 -15.97 -21.94
N ILE A 491 -26.21 -15.04 -21.10
CA ILE A 491 -25.69 -13.75 -21.54
C ILE A 491 -24.19 -13.74 -21.33
N ARG A 492 -23.46 -13.42 -22.38
CA ARG A 492 -22.04 -13.14 -22.33
C ARG A 492 -21.78 -11.84 -23.04
N ALA A 493 -21.41 -10.85 -22.28
CA ALA A 493 -21.13 -9.54 -22.83
C ALA A 493 -19.75 -9.06 -22.42
N THR A 494 -19.18 -8.19 -23.26
CA THR A 494 -17.89 -7.56 -23.00
C THR A 494 -17.91 -6.13 -23.47
N VAL A 495 -17.26 -5.28 -22.73
CA VAL A 495 -16.76 -3.98 -23.23
C VAL A 495 -15.25 -4.10 -23.32
N SER A 496 -14.71 -3.85 -24.48
CA SER A 496 -13.27 -4.00 -24.71
C SER A 496 -12.72 -2.84 -25.51
N GLY A 497 -11.51 -2.42 -25.19
CA GLY A 497 -10.86 -1.33 -25.91
C GLY A 497 -9.45 -1.07 -25.38
N GLN A 498 -8.73 -0.27 -26.14
CA GLN A 498 -7.47 0.31 -25.70
C GLN A 498 -7.81 1.54 -24.85
N GLY A 499 -6.95 1.91 -23.93
CA GLY A 499 -7.18 3.06 -23.06
C GLY A 499 -8.27 2.89 -22.01
N LEU A 500 -8.75 1.68 -21.81
CA LEU A 500 -9.59 1.34 -20.67
C LEU A 500 -8.72 1.00 -19.46
N ALA A 501 -9.17 1.37 -18.26
CA ALA A 501 -8.49 1.01 -17.02
C ALA A 501 -8.59 -0.50 -16.80
N ALA A 502 -7.50 -1.10 -16.34
CA ALA A 502 -7.55 -2.46 -15.85
C ALA A 502 -8.31 -2.46 -14.51
N GLY A 503 -9.53 -2.89 -14.52
CA GLY A 503 -10.28 -3.08 -13.29
C GLY A 503 -9.77 -4.31 -12.55
N LEU A 504 -9.50 -4.18 -11.29
CA LEU A 504 -9.12 -5.32 -10.45
C LEU A 504 -10.27 -6.30 -10.33
N ASN A 505 -11.47 -5.80 -10.37
CA ASN A 505 -12.66 -6.61 -10.29
C ASN A 505 -13.68 -6.09 -11.25
N VAL A 506 -14.28 -6.98 -11.95
CA VAL A 506 -15.33 -6.67 -12.91
C VAL A 506 -16.65 -7.16 -12.34
N TRP A 507 -17.60 -6.27 -12.32
CA TRP A 507 -18.97 -6.64 -12.00
C TRP A 507 -19.50 -7.56 -13.10
N ASP A 508 -19.90 -8.74 -12.74
CA ASP A 508 -20.29 -9.80 -13.66
C ASP A 508 -21.80 -10.08 -13.69
N GLY A 509 -22.54 -9.34 -12.92
CA GLY A 509 -23.96 -9.54 -12.85
C GLY A 509 -24.71 -8.53 -12.00
N LYS A 510 -25.98 -8.76 -11.85
CA LYS A 510 -26.84 -7.98 -10.99
C LYS A 510 -26.92 -8.56 -9.60
N ILE A 511 -27.30 -7.73 -8.68
CA ILE A 511 -27.72 -8.17 -7.38
C ILE A 511 -29.02 -8.93 -7.55
N THR A 512 -29.04 -10.13 -7.06
CA THR A 512 -30.23 -10.96 -7.09
C THR A 512 -30.79 -11.08 -5.70
N VAL A 513 -32.07 -10.88 -5.61
CA VAL A 513 -32.80 -11.14 -4.39
C VAL A 513 -33.67 -12.35 -4.68
N GLU A 514 -33.41 -13.39 -3.95
CA GLU A 514 -34.11 -14.65 -4.14
C GLU A 514 -35.15 -14.84 -3.07
N ASP A 515 -36.18 -15.51 -3.48
CA ASP A 515 -37.21 -16.00 -2.59
C ASP A 515 -37.56 -15.11 -1.43
N GLU A 516 -38.53 -14.39 -1.63
CA GLU A 516 -39.06 -13.63 -0.54
C GLU A 516 -38.00 -12.87 0.22
N PHE A 517 -36.94 -12.62 -0.52
CA PHE A 517 -35.86 -11.89 0.07
C PHE A 517 -35.11 -12.60 1.15
N SER A 518 -35.21 -13.84 1.14
CA SER A 518 -34.46 -14.63 2.08
C SER A 518 -32.96 -14.54 1.85
N ASP A 519 -32.60 -14.43 0.60
CA ASP A 519 -31.19 -14.39 0.23
C ASP A 519 -30.92 -13.28 -0.77
N ILE A 520 -29.90 -12.54 -0.47
CA ILE A 520 -29.33 -11.61 -1.40
C ILE A 520 -27.90 -12.05 -1.67
N ASN A 521 -27.65 -12.41 -2.89
CA ASN A 521 -26.31 -12.70 -3.35
C ASN A 521 -25.81 -11.51 -4.14
N TRP A 522 -24.70 -11.04 -3.74
CA TRP A 522 -24.22 -9.79 -4.22
C TRP A 522 -22.71 -9.84 -4.47
N SER A 523 -22.33 -9.46 -5.61
CA SER A 523 -20.94 -9.32 -5.96
C SER A 523 -20.72 -8.01 -6.67
N VAL A 524 -19.85 -7.22 -6.12
CA VAL A 524 -19.41 -5.96 -6.70
C VAL A 524 -17.91 -6.04 -6.83
N PRO A 525 -17.32 -5.48 -7.84
CA PRO A 525 -15.88 -5.47 -7.97
C PRO A 525 -15.19 -5.02 -6.69
N GLY A 526 -14.34 -5.87 -6.15
CA GLY A 526 -13.63 -5.59 -4.92
C GLY A 526 -14.45 -5.69 -3.64
N TYR A 527 -15.70 -6.10 -3.75
CA TYR A 527 -16.54 -6.22 -2.58
C TYR A 527 -17.37 -7.47 -2.61
N SER A 528 -17.69 -7.93 -1.47
CA SER A 528 -18.64 -9.03 -1.33
C SER A 528 -19.57 -8.76 -0.17
N VAL A 529 -20.64 -9.44 -0.17
CA VAL A 529 -21.69 -9.28 0.81
C VAL A 529 -21.93 -10.60 1.48
N GLU A 530 -22.07 -10.57 2.74
CA GLU A 530 -22.31 -11.74 3.50
C GLU A 530 -23.59 -11.62 4.26
N ARG A 531 -24.32 -12.68 4.29
CA ARG A 531 -25.55 -12.71 5.01
C ARG A 531 -25.31 -12.92 6.46
N PHE A 532 -26.04 -12.19 7.22
CA PHE A 532 -25.96 -12.35 8.62
C PHE A 532 -27.20 -12.73 9.27
N VAL A 533 -28.24 -12.58 8.58
CA VAL A 533 -29.48 -12.71 9.14
C VAL A 533 -30.19 -13.71 8.45
N ASP A 534 -30.97 -14.40 9.10
CA ASP A 534 -31.72 -15.39 8.49
C ASP A 534 -33.11 -15.00 8.19
N THR A 535 -33.69 -14.46 9.08
CA THR A 535 -35.08 -14.16 8.97
C THR A 535 -35.36 -12.78 9.41
N PRO A 536 -36.37 -12.36 9.04
CA PRO A 536 -37.33 -13.00 8.22
C PRO A 536 -36.98 -13.06 6.84
N THR A 537 -35.97 -12.65 6.40
CA THR A 537 -35.99 -12.69 5.13
C THR A 537 -35.02 -12.09 4.34
N ILE A 538 -34.01 -11.69 4.84
CA ILE A 538 -32.97 -11.28 4.09
C ILE A 538 -31.80 -12.07 4.37
N SER A 539 -31.13 -12.30 3.32
CA SER A 539 -29.90 -12.95 3.42
C SER A 539 -28.96 -12.23 2.54
N ILE A 540 -28.00 -11.69 3.11
CA ILE A 540 -26.92 -11.10 2.36
C ILE A 540 -25.68 -11.90 2.65
N LYS A 541 -25.13 -12.46 1.63
CA LYS A 541 -23.93 -13.25 1.74
C LYS A 541 -22.78 -12.46 1.20
N GLY A 542 -21.73 -12.53 1.91
CA GLY A 542 -20.51 -11.83 1.53
C GLY A 542 -19.68 -11.53 2.75
N PRO A 543 -18.61 -10.96 2.61
CA PRO A 543 -17.70 -10.70 3.70
C PRO A 543 -18.00 -9.45 4.47
N VAL A 544 -19.19 -9.15 4.56
CA VAL A 544 -19.49 -7.98 5.24
C VAL A 544 -19.63 -8.20 6.65
N ARG A 545 -19.88 -8.06 7.46
CA ARG A 545 -19.96 -8.15 8.55
C ARG A 545 -20.76 -8.33 9.25
N PRO A 546 -20.94 -8.57 9.73
CA PRO A 546 -21.60 -9.06 10.27
C PRO A 546 -21.97 -9.00 11.49
N ASN A 547 -22.00 -9.00 12.13
CA ASN A 547 -22.43 -8.86 13.28
C ASN A 547 -23.60 -8.39 13.42
N LEU A 548 -24.04 -8.26 12.49
CA LEU A 548 -25.25 -8.28 12.40
C LEU A 548 -25.64 -9.49 12.77
N THR A 549 -25.77 -9.75 13.56
CA THR A 549 -26.02 -10.83 14.03
C THR A 549 -27.23 -11.27 14.03
N THR A 550 -27.84 -10.71 13.56
CA THR A 550 -29.04 -11.02 13.63
C THR A 550 -29.50 -10.89 12.40
N GLU A 551 -30.52 -10.52 12.27
CA GLU A 551 -31.16 -10.46 11.18
C GLU A 551 -30.87 -9.35 10.43
N PHE A 552 -29.83 -8.81 10.51
CA PHE A 552 -29.52 -7.82 9.58
C PHE A 552 -28.33 -8.16 8.79
N ALA A 553 -28.14 -7.43 7.82
CA ALA A 553 -27.08 -7.55 6.95
C ALA A 553 -26.27 -6.31 6.97
N ARG A 554 -25.06 -6.48 6.68
CA ARG A 554 -24.17 -5.41 6.53
C ARG A 554 -23.49 -5.52 5.21
N VAL A 555 -23.43 -4.46 4.51
CA VAL A 555 -22.84 -4.42 3.19
C VAL A 555 -21.85 -3.28 3.14
N THR A 556 -20.68 -3.59 2.70
CA THR A 556 -19.63 -2.58 2.54
C THR A 556 -19.10 -2.57 1.14
N PHE A 557 -18.80 -1.40 0.67
CA PHE A 557 -18.15 -1.21 -0.60
C PHE A 557 -16.94 -0.33 -0.36
N GLY A 558 -15.82 -0.92 -0.12
CA GLY A 558 -14.63 -0.14 0.18
C GLY A 558 -14.81 0.77 1.37
N GLN A 559 -14.86 2.02 1.12
CA GLN A 559 -14.94 2.99 2.20
C GLN A 559 -16.33 3.43 2.56
N TRP A 560 -17.30 2.88 1.98
CA TRP A 560 -18.66 3.22 2.27
C TRP A 560 -19.57 2.01 2.27
N ALA A 561 -20.60 2.15 2.93
CA ALA A 561 -21.63 1.16 2.99
C ALA A 561 -22.87 1.67 2.33
N PHE A 562 -23.72 0.81 1.97
CA PHE A 562 -25.03 1.16 1.50
C PHE A 562 -26.09 0.38 2.26
N THR A 563 -27.26 0.89 2.23
CA THR A 563 -28.38 0.27 2.84
C THR A 563 -29.02 -0.63 1.84
N VAL A 564 -29.40 -1.72 2.25
CA VAL A 564 -30.20 -2.64 1.48
C VAL A 564 -31.57 -2.64 2.06
N ASN A 565 -32.53 -2.61 1.24
CA ASN A 565 -33.85 -2.84 1.71
C ASN A 565 -34.05 -4.23 2.00
N ALA A 566 -34.41 -4.42 3.08
CA ALA A 566 -34.59 -5.70 3.54
C ALA A 566 -35.84 -6.25 3.19
N LEU A 567 -36.03 -7.38 3.51
CA LEU A 567 -37.07 -8.12 3.07
C LEU A 567 -37.34 -9.11 4.05
N ASN A 568 -38.49 -9.39 4.20
CA ASN A 568 -39.03 -10.48 4.97
C ASN A 568 -40.32 -10.86 4.35
N GLU A 569 -41.03 -11.72 4.95
CA GLU A 569 -42.33 -12.14 4.43
C GLU A 569 -43.23 -10.99 4.09
N ASN A 570 -43.14 -10.00 4.91
CA ASN A 570 -43.93 -8.83 4.66
C ASN A 570 -43.30 -7.93 3.64
N LEU A 571 -42.07 -8.06 3.50
CA LEU A 571 -41.38 -7.34 2.51
C LEU A 571 -41.65 -7.85 1.18
N ASN A 572 -41.84 -9.09 1.12
CA ASN A 572 -42.16 -9.66 -0.15
C ASN A 572 -43.50 -9.20 -0.64
N ALA A 573 -44.34 -8.89 0.26
CA ALA A 573 -45.65 -8.41 -0.12
C ALA A 573 -45.64 -6.95 -0.47
N GLU A 574 -44.65 -6.32 -0.14
CA GLU A 574 -44.56 -4.99 -0.43
C GLU A 574 -43.42 -4.74 -1.07
N PRO A 575 -43.16 -3.94 -1.56
CA PRO A 575 -41.95 -3.95 -2.20
C PRO A 575 -41.00 -4.36 -1.18
N MET A 576 -41.03 -5.39 -1.20
CA MET A 576 -40.38 -6.00 -0.51
C MET A 576 -39.21 -5.66 -0.20
N VAL A 577 -38.72 -5.11 -0.84
CA VAL A 577 -37.56 -4.66 -0.55
C VAL A 577 -37.72 -3.56 0.25
N LYS A 578 -37.57 -3.76 1.29
CA LYS A 578 -37.40 -2.86 2.17
C LYS A 578 -36.01 -2.75 2.36
N SER A 579 -35.46 -1.91 1.82
CA SER A 579 -34.13 -1.68 1.88
C SER A 579 -33.70 -1.56 3.24
N PHE A 580 -32.58 -1.82 3.45
CA PHE A 580 -31.99 -1.58 4.65
C PHE A 580 -30.69 -0.99 4.42
N THR A 581 -30.29 -0.27 5.29
CA THR A 581 -29.08 0.30 5.26
C THR A 581 -28.11 -0.44 5.98
N VAL A 582 -27.10 -0.53 5.40
CA VAL A 582 -25.99 -0.99 5.96
C VAL A 582 -25.14 0.10 6.30
N ASP A 583 -24.78 0.19 7.43
CA ASP A 583 -23.84 1.03 7.74
C ASP A 583 -22.60 0.72 7.42
N TYR A 584 -21.87 1.29 7.08
CA TYR A 584 -20.94 1.20 6.57
C TYR A 584 -19.91 1.35 7.22
N ILE A 585 -19.12 1.10 6.95
CA ILE A 585 -18.18 0.85 7.19
C ILE A 585 -17.22 1.22 6.49
N TYR A 586 -16.34 1.69 6.78
CA TYR A 586 -15.34 2.03 6.11
C TYR A 586 -14.12 1.66 6.59
N PRO A 587 -13.32 1.43 5.75
CA PRO A 587 -11.98 1.49 5.96
C PRO A 587 -11.65 2.93 6.16
N PRO A 588 -10.87 3.14 6.94
CA PRO A 588 -10.27 2.18 7.80
C PRO A 588 -11.13 1.82 8.94
N VAL A 589 -12.31 2.27 8.91
CA VAL A 589 -13.07 2.16 10.06
C VAL A 589 -14.23 1.38 9.76
N TYR A 590 -14.33 0.41 10.39
CA TYR A 590 -15.51 -0.30 10.46
C TYR A 590 -16.24 0.26 11.58
N ASP A 591 -17.00 1.14 11.25
CA ASP A 591 -17.77 1.80 12.17
C ASP A 591 -18.92 1.00 12.60
N GLU A 592 -18.86 -0.19 12.46
CA GLU A 592 -19.84 -1.08 12.93
C GLU A 592 -21.24 -0.57 12.85
N ARG A 593 -21.63 -0.20 11.72
CA ARG A 593 -22.92 0.20 11.52
C ARG A 593 -23.62 -0.89 10.89
N TYR A 594 -24.79 -1.02 11.15
CA TYR A 594 -25.54 -2.18 10.83
C TYR A 594 -26.85 -1.78 10.29
N ILE A 595 -27.45 -2.67 9.68
CA ILE A 595 -28.79 -2.54 9.27
C ILE A 595 -29.69 -3.03 10.31
N GLU A 596 -30.79 -2.44 10.44
CA GLU A 596 -31.76 -2.82 11.35
C GLU A 596 -33.05 -3.06 10.66
N VAL A 597 -33.62 -4.16 10.85
CA VAL A 597 -34.90 -4.51 10.31
C VAL A 597 -35.93 -4.23 11.36
N VAL A 598 -36.88 -3.46 10.99
CA VAL A 598 -37.96 -3.11 11.86
C VAL A 598 -39.24 -3.40 11.16
N ASP A 599 -40.10 -4.08 11.85
CA ASP A 599 -41.44 -4.40 11.34
C ASP A 599 -41.49 -5.04 9.98
N ASN A 600 -40.57 -5.91 9.77
CA ASN A 600 -40.48 -6.57 8.49
C ASN A 600 -40.33 -5.61 7.33
N ALA A 601 -39.86 -4.49 7.59
CA ALA A 601 -39.69 -3.53 6.55
C ALA A 601 -38.23 -3.26 6.32
N PHE A 602 -37.94 -3.05 5.11
CA PHE A 602 -36.61 -2.80 4.71
C PHE A 602 -36.54 -1.56 3.92
N CYS A 603 -35.47 -0.98 3.95
CA CYS A 603 -35.21 0.12 3.15
C CYS A 603 -33.82 0.10 2.75
N LEU A 604 -33.49 0.60 1.69
CA LEU A 604 -32.15 0.77 1.30
C LEU A 604 -31.64 2.10 1.78
N ILE A 605 -30.57 2.10 2.38
CA ILE A 605 -29.93 3.28 2.84
C ILE A 605 -28.51 3.25 2.42
N SER A 606 -28.02 4.36 2.04
CA SER A 606 -26.68 4.38 1.50
C SER A 606 -25.62 4.21 2.54
N ASP A 607 -25.95 4.49 3.76
CA ASP A 607 -25.13 4.01 4.80
C ASP A 607 -26.01 3.84 5.98
N PHE A 608 -25.79 2.93 6.69
CA PHE A 608 -26.61 2.64 7.76
C PHE A 608 -25.79 2.25 8.91
N TYR A 609 -26.48 2.19 9.95
CA TYR A 609 -25.89 1.98 11.19
C TYR A 609 -26.70 1.02 11.98
N VAL A 610 -26.05 0.04 12.42
CA VAL A 610 -26.63 -0.86 13.34
C VAL A 610 -25.94 -0.68 14.62
N PRO A 611 -26.62 -0.33 15.62
CA PRO A 611 -26.04 -0.28 16.94
C PRO A 611 -25.64 -1.70 17.38
N SER A 612 -24.73 -1.73 18.26
CA SER A 612 -24.27 -3.01 18.79
C SER A 612 -25.36 -3.82 19.47
N SER A 613 -26.35 -3.16 19.94
CA SER A 613 -27.51 -3.85 20.39
C SER A 613 -28.35 -4.14 19.19
N THR A 614 -28.80 -5.23 19.14
CA THR A 614 -29.58 -5.63 18.03
C THR A 614 -30.99 -5.35 18.16
N GLU A 615 -31.31 -4.43 18.97
CA GLU A 615 -32.60 -4.07 19.13
C GLU A 615 -32.99 -3.06 18.25
N GLY A 616 -34.02 -3.20 17.83
CA GLY A 616 -34.60 -2.15 17.30
C GLY A 616 -34.19 -1.74 15.99
N THR A 617 -33.90 -0.62 15.84
CA THR A 617 -33.93 0.02 14.63
C THR A 617 -32.62 0.44 14.20
N ILE A 618 -32.37 0.22 13.04
CA ILE A 618 -31.23 0.67 12.45
C ILE A 618 -31.45 1.98 11.93
N ASN A 619 -30.59 2.78 12.28
CA ASN A 619 -30.59 4.07 11.71
C ASN A 619 -29.59 4.12 10.62
N TYR A 620 -30.10 4.37 9.55
CA TYR A 620 -29.32 4.54 8.45
C TYR A 620 -29.17 5.94 8.34
N GLY A 621 -28.14 6.37 8.34
CA GLY A 621 -27.91 7.70 8.17
C GLY A 621 -28.00 8.20 6.77
N ARG A 622 -28.65 7.55 5.94
CA ARG A 622 -28.61 7.72 4.68
C ARG A 622 -29.68 8.03 3.89
N THR A 623 -29.58 7.60 2.83
CA THR A 623 -30.52 7.96 1.81
C THR A 623 -31.87 7.47 2.08
N SER A 624 -32.00 6.42 2.69
CA SER A 624 -33.23 5.91 3.05
C SER A 624 -33.10 5.36 4.36
N VAL A 625 -34.08 5.34 4.94
CA VAL A 625 -34.16 4.70 6.03
C VAL A 625 -34.73 3.54 5.94
N LEU A 626 -34.45 2.87 6.65
CA LEU A 626 -34.87 1.82 6.77
C LEU A 626 -35.06 1.57 8.09
N SER A 627 -36.05 1.15 8.40
CA SER A 627 -36.40 0.56 9.58
C SER A 627 -36.54 -0.86 9.38
N ILE A 628 -35.98 -1.57 10.13
CA ILE A 628 -36.05 -2.98 10.10
C ILE A 628 -36.58 -3.45 11.40
N ASN A 629 -37.48 -4.34 11.34
CA ASN A 629 -38.04 -4.91 12.55
C ASN A 629 -37.03 -5.86 13.18
N THR A 630 -36.43 -5.38 14.19
CA THR A 630 -35.43 -6.18 14.87
C THR A 630 -36.01 -7.33 15.63
N GLU A 631 -37.23 -7.30 15.95
CA GLU A 631 -37.87 -8.44 16.60
C GLU A 631 -37.81 -9.69 15.77
N GLN A 632 -37.83 -9.52 14.51
CA GLN A 632 -37.68 -10.65 13.61
C GLN A 632 -36.25 -11.09 13.42
N PHE A 633 -35.38 -10.32 13.91
CA PHE A 633 -33.96 -10.56 13.77
C PHE A 633 -33.29 -10.67 15.10
N ASP A 634 -34.04 -10.85 16.12
CA ASP A 634 -33.43 -10.95 17.42
C ASP A 634 -32.39 -11.99 17.52
N SER A 635 -32.63 -13.02 16.83
CA SER A 635 -31.65 -14.06 16.77
C SER A 635 -30.44 -13.64 16.03
N VAL A 636 -30.58 -12.62 15.35
CA VAL A 636 -29.59 -12.28 14.50
C VAL A 636 -28.63 -11.53 15.15
N GLY A 637 -28.95 -11.15 15.88
CA GLY A 637 -28.04 -10.53 16.39
C GLY A 637 -27.41 -9.41 15.85
N SER A 638 -27.51 -8.90 15.45
CA SER A 638 -27.05 -7.85 15.05
C SER A 638 -26.95 -7.43 14.13
N ILE A 639 -27.35 -7.24 13.55
CA ILE A 639 -27.23 -6.72 12.65
C ILE A 639 -26.75 -6.06 12.71
N GLU A 640 -26.60 -6.08 13.13
CA GLU A 640 -26.48 -5.39 13.02
C GLU A 640 -26.70 -5.08 12.25
N VAL A 641 -27.29 -5.11 11.59
CA VAL A 641 -27.60 -4.71 10.91
C VAL A 641 -27.90 -4.22 10.90
N ILE A 642 -27.93 -4.21 10.86
CA ILE A 642 -28.16 -3.51 10.69
C ILE A 642 -28.71 -3.04 10.85
N LYS A 643 -28.80 -2.78 11.42
CA LYS A 643 -29.38 -2.17 11.43
C LYS A 643 -28.98 -1.32 10.98
N CYS A 644 -29.13 -0.69 10.19
CA CYS A 644 -28.94 -0.08 9.67
C CYS A 644 -28.73 0.25 10.14
#